data_2adb0e3d4e83f44c89b2f8dfb3560303
#
_entry.id   2adb0e3d4e83f44c89b2f8dfb3560303
#
_cell.length_a   1.000
_cell.length_b   1.000
_cell.length_c   1.000
_cell.angle_alpha   90.00
_cell.angle_beta   90.00
_cell.angle_gamma   90.00
#
_symmetry.space_group_name_H-M   'P 1'
#
loop_
_entity.id
_entity.type
_entity.pdbx_description
1 polymer ?
#
loop_
_entity_poly.entity_id
_entity_poly.type
_entity_poly.pdbx_seq_one_letter_code
_entity_poly.pdbx_strand_id
1 'polypeptide(L)'
;MTDNTRCRWSSLALTAVSALLTGTALGQDPQHLWRFSARAVQGRTVHAVRGGLTVTAEKALEVAGSTAVFDGVNSLTAVGVASAQLPAQDITVSAWVSVSAPTRWGCIIGYIQDNGNYEKGWDLGYHNDRFVFQISTGPKLVTATAPTAFEDNTWYHVAGTYDGQTVRLYVDGQPVADAAGAAGPIAYPPHAFYSIGAYHDDNEYFRMQGRLYEAAVYPRRLSAEEIARHAAERPAATIPPPVLPARLWLQFTAPDQAVLHWDTSQPGPGRAFLGTSPDSMRVLESGSSEHQHSVVLTDLAPDTLYTYSVGRVGAEDVVRSVRAEFDTSFNYTLPAVPAVPEFEADVQCAGIAEQTLAQTGVRRGICVVYGVRDGALAYHLARRSRLVLWLVDSDPMRIATLRRQLNRTGLYGVRFSAMTVRSLDRTALSDALANLVVSERTLEGDAWPGRPDEIRRVLAPGGHAVLVGATGATPGRDIWLESTAGSGWTVADTRSGVSARLKRRAFPGSGAWTHQYGTAANTATSGDELGQAAATQDLQLQWLGRPGPDFGIDRNPRMPAPLAVGGRLFHQGMNRVIALDAFNGTFLWSLEIPLLRRVNIPRDAGNWCADADALYVAVGNQAWQLDTASGRRIGVLELPEQHRDGHMWGAIAHVDGRLFGSSVKTGSSYTAYWGGQNWYDATKASATAKVCSDALFAYDPGPGRLAWVRAGGTAINTTIALGGGRLYVVESRNSALASQRTGRVNDPGLWQDQFLLALDAATGKLVWERPIDTVDGSVVFY
;
A
#
# COMPACT_ATOMS: atom_id res chain seq x y z
N MET A 1 -21.60 -79.22 9.95
CA MET A 1 -20.62 -79.65 10.88
C MET A 1 -20.01 -78.36 11.41
N THR A 2 -20.60 -77.80 12.47
CA THR A 2 -20.20 -77.82 13.87
C THR A 2 -18.77 -77.25 14.03
N ASP A 3 -18.49 -76.21 14.71
CA ASP A 3 -18.80 -76.02 16.12
C ASP A 3 -18.62 -74.59 16.61
N ASN A 4 -19.43 -74.26 17.53
CA ASN A 4 -19.48 -73.07 18.38
C ASN A 4 -18.39 -73.08 19.43
N THR A 5 -17.66 -72.02 19.70
CA THR A 5 -17.12 -71.79 21.04
C THR A 5 -17.20 -70.32 21.43
N ARG A 6 -18.10 -70.04 22.34
CA ARG A 6 -18.26 -68.83 23.14
C ARG A 6 -17.04 -68.63 24.03
N CYS A 7 -16.44 -67.46 24.06
CA CYS A 7 -15.55 -67.03 25.11
C CYS A 7 -16.22 -65.98 25.98
N ARG A 8 -16.24 -66.24 27.26
CA ARG A 8 -16.88 -65.50 28.34
C ARG A 8 -16.07 -64.26 28.71
N TRP A 9 -16.79 -63.17 28.87
CA TRP A 9 -16.27 -61.95 29.51
C TRP A 9 -16.24 -62.13 31.02
N SER A 10 -15.07 -62.01 31.63
CA SER A 10 -14.87 -61.91 33.09
C SER A 10 -14.84 -60.42 33.47
N SER A 11 -15.79 -60.04 34.30
CA SER A 11 -15.93 -58.73 34.93
C SER A 11 -14.80 -58.52 35.94
N LEU A 12 -13.95 -57.52 35.71
CA LEU A 12 -13.08 -56.95 36.74
C LEU A 12 -13.73 -55.68 37.27
N ALA A 13 -14.17 -55.75 38.51
CA ALA A 13 -14.66 -54.58 39.26
C ALA A 13 -13.49 -53.65 39.59
N LEU A 14 -13.46 -52.44 39.05
CA LEU A 14 -12.59 -51.36 39.50
C LEU A 14 -13.29 -50.67 40.69
N THR A 15 -12.73 -50.85 41.86
CA THR A 15 -13.08 -50.12 43.08
C THR A 15 -12.64 -48.66 42.93
N ALA A 16 -13.57 -47.72 42.78
CA ALA A 16 -13.31 -46.30 42.83
C ALA A 16 -12.98 -45.88 44.27
N VAL A 17 -11.74 -45.51 44.51
CA VAL A 17 -11.32 -44.81 45.73
C VAL A 17 -11.73 -43.35 45.57
N SER A 18 -12.83 -42.96 46.21
CA SER A 18 -13.21 -41.57 46.40
C SER A 18 -12.24 -40.93 47.40
N ALA A 19 -11.26 -40.22 46.91
CA ALA A 19 -10.50 -39.28 47.73
C ALA A 19 -11.39 -38.04 47.94
N LEU A 20 -11.93 -37.88 49.13
CA LEU A 20 -12.48 -36.62 49.61
C LEU A 20 -11.34 -35.60 49.67
N LEU A 21 -11.23 -34.78 48.63
CA LEU A 21 -10.54 -33.50 48.69
C LEU A 21 -11.45 -32.52 49.43
N THR A 22 -11.09 -32.23 50.68
CA THR A 22 -11.62 -31.15 51.49
C THR A 22 -11.54 -29.86 50.67
N GLY A 23 -12.70 -29.27 50.38
CA GLY A 23 -12.83 -28.06 49.63
C GLY A 23 -12.11 -26.88 50.30
N THR A 24 -11.00 -26.47 49.73
CA THR A 24 -10.60 -25.07 49.80
C THR A 24 -11.58 -24.28 48.99
N ALA A 25 -12.17 -23.22 49.60
CA ALA A 25 -13.15 -22.35 48.99
C ALA A 25 -12.68 -21.90 47.60
N LEU A 26 -13.41 -22.38 46.60
CA LEU A 26 -13.27 -21.87 45.22
C LEU A 26 -13.49 -20.37 45.25
N GLY A 27 -12.47 -19.60 44.89
CA GLY A 27 -12.56 -18.15 44.77
C GLY A 27 -13.78 -17.78 43.93
N GLN A 28 -14.47 -16.73 44.34
CA GLN A 28 -15.64 -16.26 43.62
C GLN A 28 -15.30 -16.04 42.13
N ASP A 29 -16.15 -16.55 41.28
CA ASP A 29 -16.06 -16.41 39.82
C ASP A 29 -16.04 -14.92 39.41
N PRO A 30 -15.50 -14.58 38.19
CA PRO A 30 -15.56 -13.23 37.69
C PRO A 30 -17.01 -12.75 37.57
N GLN A 31 -17.24 -11.48 37.90
CA GLN A 31 -18.53 -10.83 37.68
C GLN A 31 -18.88 -10.82 36.20
N HIS A 32 -17.89 -10.50 35.35
CA HIS A 32 -18.00 -10.55 33.91
C HIS A 32 -16.78 -11.20 33.31
N LEU A 33 -17.02 -12.07 32.34
CA LEU A 33 -15.98 -12.77 31.58
C LEU A 33 -16.36 -12.81 30.10
N TRP A 34 -15.52 -12.23 29.26
CA TRP A 34 -15.62 -12.34 27.80
C TRP A 34 -14.50 -13.21 27.27
N ARG A 35 -14.88 -14.20 26.47
CA ARG A 35 -13.99 -15.01 25.64
C ARG A 35 -14.46 -14.88 24.19
N PHE A 36 -13.60 -14.42 23.33
CA PHE A 36 -13.98 -14.04 21.97
C PHE A 36 -13.93 -15.26 21.04
N SER A 37 -14.87 -16.17 21.21
CA SER A 37 -15.06 -17.30 20.30
C SER A 37 -16.19 -17.02 19.30
N ALA A 38 -16.19 -17.76 18.19
CA ALA A 38 -17.28 -17.67 17.18
C ALA A 38 -18.69 -17.92 17.76
N ARG A 39 -18.79 -18.56 18.93
CA ARG A 39 -20.07 -18.78 19.64
C ARG A 39 -20.49 -17.57 20.47
N ALA A 40 -19.54 -16.84 21.03
CA ALA A 40 -19.81 -15.68 21.88
C ALA A 40 -20.04 -14.40 21.06
N VAL A 41 -19.58 -14.37 19.82
CA VAL A 41 -19.70 -13.21 18.91
C VAL A 41 -20.75 -13.51 17.83
N GLN A 42 -21.82 -12.71 17.82
CA GLN A 42 -22.90 -12.81 16.83
C GLN A 42 -23.04 -11.47 16.09
N GLY A 43 -22.36 -11.37 14.94
CA GLY A 43 -22.31 -10.13 14.19
C GLY A 43 -21.69 -8.98 15.00
N ARG A 44 -22.50 -8.03 15.43
CA ARG A 44 -22.09 -6.88 16.26
C ARG A 44 -22.19 -7.12 17.76
N THR A 45 -22.80 -8.21 18.19
CA THR A 45 -23.13 -8.48 19.59
C THR A 45 -22.15 -9.48 20.18
N VAL A 46 -21.63 -9.19 21.34
CA VAL A 46 -20.74 -10.08 22.11
C VAL A 46 -21.36 -10.33 23.48
N HIS A 47 -21.64 -11.59 23.76
CA HIS A 47 -22.18 -12.02 25.04
C HIS A 47 -21.06 -12.40 25.99
N ALA A 48 -21.11 -11.92 27.21
CA ALA A 48 -20.22 -12.41 28.25
C ALA A 48 -20.47 -13.91 28.49
N VAL A 49 -19.41 -14.68 28.62
CA VAL A 49 -19.48 -16.10 28.99
C VAL A 49 -20.02 -16.27 30.41
N ARG A 50 -19.76 -15.26 31.28
CA ARG A 50 -20.33 -15.14 32.63
C ARG A 50 -20.78 -13.72 32.89
N GLY A 51 -21.79 -13.55 33.73
CA GLY A 51 -22.27 -12.24 34.22
C GLY A 51 -23.34 -11.59 33.36
N GLY A 52 -23.71 -12.17 32.21
CA GLY A 52 -24.85 -11.76 31.40
C GLY A 52 -24.76 -10.37 30.73
N LEU A 53 -23.65 -9.64 30.90
CA LEU A 53 -23.48 -8.34 30.25
C LEU A 53 -23.16 -8.54 28.75
N THR A 54 -23.98 -7.89 27.92
CA THR A 54 -23.80 -7.89 26.46
C THR A 54 -23.18 -6.58 26.04
N VAL A 55 -22.14 -6.64 25.23
CA VAL A 55 -21.51 -5.48 24.62
C VAL A 55 -21.73 -5.49 23.11
N THR A 56 -21.83 -4.33 22.52
CA THR A 56 -22.14 -4.17 21.08
C THR A 56 -21.00 -3.46 20.37
N ALA A 57 -20.59 -4.01 19.24
CA ALA A 57 -19.62 -3.42 18.34
C ALA A 57 -20.27 -2.39 17.41
N GLU A 58 -19.48 -1.42 16.93
CA GLU A 58 -19.94 -0.47 15.91
C GLU A 58 -20.17 -1.14 14.56
N LYS A 59 -19.34 -2.14 14.23
CA LYS A 59 -19.44 -3.00 13.05
C LYS A 59 -19.34 -4.45 13.47
N ALA A 60 -19.61 -5.40 12.57
CA ALA A 60 -19.39 -6.81 12.83
C ALA A 60 -17.97 -7.05 13.33
N LEU A 61 -17.86 -7.70 14.49
CA LEU A 61 -16.58 -7.96 15.11
C LEU A 61 -15.90 -9.15 14.42
N GLU A 62 -14.69 -8.95 13.96
CA GLU A 62 -13.89 -10.04 13.41
C GLU A 62 -13.33 -10.91 14.54
N VAL A 63 -13.50 -12.23 14.39
CA VAL A 63 -12.91 -13.23 15.29
C VAL A 63 -11.97 -14.09 14.47
N ALA A 64 -10.69 -14.08 14.86
CA ALA A 64 -9.65 -14.91 14.23
C ALA A 64 -9.08 -15.90 15.26
N GLY A 65 -9.38 -17.18 15.08
CA GLY A 65 -9.17 -18.17 16.13
C GLY A 65 -9.80 -17.73 17.42
N SER A 66 -9.89 -18.04 18.48
CA SER A 66 -10.60 -17.57 19.69
C SER A 66 -10.23 -16.15 20.15
N THR A 67 -9.89 -15.22 19.22
CA THR A 67 -9.52 -13.84 19.56
C THR A 67 -10.33 -12.81 18.76
N ALA A 68 -10.79 -11.76 19.45
CA ALA A 68 -11.34 -10.58 18.78
C ALA A 68 -10.22 -9.76 18.14
N VAL A 69 -10.48 -9.25 16.93
CA VAL A 69 -9.58 -8.36 16.20
C VAL A 69 -10.13 -6.94 16.27
N PHE A 70 -9.33 -6.03 16.82
CA PHE A 70 -9.59 -4.60 16.88
C PHE A 70 -8.71 -3.89 15.84
N ASP A 71 -9.35 -3.23 14.90
CA ASP A 71 -8.72 -2.67 13.69
C ASP A 71 -8.51 -1.15 13.77
N GLY A 72 -8.73 -0.54 14.93
CA GLY A 72 -8.69 0.91 15.12
C GLY A 72 -9.96 1.63 14.66
N VAL A 73 -10.95 0.90 14.16
CA VAL A 73 -12.26 1.44 13.72
C VAL A 73 -13.39 0.88 14.57
N ASN A 74 -13.19 -0.27 15.19
CA ASN A 74 -14.18 -0.98 15.98
C ASN A 74 -13.84 -0.98 17.48
N SER A 75 -14.86 -0.96 18.30
CA SER A 75 -14.79 -1.18 19.76
C SER A 75 -16.10 -1.82 20.24
N LEU A 76 -16.10 -2.31 21.47
CA LEU A 76 -17.28 -2.91 22.10
C LEU A 76 -17.76 -2.01 23.22
N THR A 77 -19.03 -1.68 23.22
CA THR A 77 -19.62 -0.76 24.20
C THR A 77 -20.89 -1.32 24.80
N ALA A 78 -21.11 -1.12 26.09
CA ALA A 78 -22.40 -1.23 26.72
C ALA A 78 -22.75 0.11 27.40
N VAL A 79 -23.90 0.63 27.04
CA VAL A 79 -24.46 1.86 27.60
C VAL A 79 -25.50 1.55 28.68
N GLY A 80 -25.72 2.46 29.61
CA GLY A 80 -26.79 2.34 30.61
C GLY A 80 -26.49 1.29 31.71
N VAL A 81 -25.25 0.86 31.89
CA VAL A 81 -24.85 0.02 33.02
C VAL A 81 -24.87 0.87 34.28
N ALA A 82 -25.73 0.51 35.24
CA ALA A 82 -25.87 1.26 36.49
C ALA A 82 -24.65 1.03 37.40
N SER A 83 -24.17 2.09 38.06
CA SER A 83 -23.02 2.01 38.97
C SER A 83 -23.19 0.99 40.11
N ALA A 84 -24.43 0.72 40.52
CA ALA A 84 -24.75 -0.32 41.50
C ALA A 84 -24.44 -1.75 41.02
N GLN A 85 -24.24 -1.94 39.72
CA GLN A 85 -23.87 -3.21 39.11
C GLN A 85 -22.35 -3.39 38.97
N LEU A 86 -21.57 -2.39 39.39
CA LEU A 86 -20.11 -2.35 39.27
C LEU A 86 -19.46 -2.66 40.62
N PRO A 87 -18.21 -3.15 40.67
CA PRO A 87 -17.46 -3.37 41.91
C PRO A 87 -17.37 -2.09 42.74
N ALA A 88 -17.68 -2.18 44.03
CA ALA A 88 -17.82 -0.97 44.87
C ALA A 88 -16.53 -0.58 45.62
N GLN A 89 -15.79 -1.54 46.19
CA GLN A 89 -14.59 -1.27 47.02
C GLN A 89 -13.35 -1.94 46.47
N ASP A 90 -13.46 -3.23 46.12
CA ASP A 90 -12.36 -4.03 45.63
C ASP A 90 -12.65 -4.42 44.18
N ILE A 91 -11.63 -4.40 43.36
CA ILE A 91 -11.74 -4.83 41.96
C ILE A 91 -10.47 -5.50 41.49
N THR A 92 -10.62 -6.50 40.64
CA THR A 92 -9.58 -6.97 39.73
C THR A 92 -10.11 -6.91 38.32
N VAL A 93 -9.31 -6.39 37.43
CA VAL A 93 -9.54 -6.39 35.98
C VAL A 93 -8.39 -7.08 35.31
N SER A 94 -8.65 -8.03 34.43
CA SER A 94 -7.57 -8.75 33.72
C SER A 94 -7.91 -8.98 32.26
N ALA A 95 -6.88 -9.09 31.44
CA ALA A 95 -7.02 -9.39 30.02
C ALA A 95 -5.80 -10.11 29.47
N TRP A 96 -6.03 -10.98 28.49
CA TRP A 96 -5.03 -11.42 27.54
C TRP A 96 -5.11 -10.57 26.28
N VAL A 97 -4.10 -9.75 26.03
CA VAL A 97 -4.11 -8.72 24.99
C VAL A 97 -2.80 -8.70 24.19
N SER A 98 -2.90 -8.35 22.91
CA SER A 98 -1.79 -8.04 22.04
C SER A 98 -2.10 -6.72 21.33
N VAL A 99 -1.34 -5.66 21.60
CA VAL A 99 -1.51 -4.34 20.98
C VAL A 99 -0.63 -4.27 19.74
N SER A 100 -1.18 -3.79 18.61
CA SER A 100 -0.45 -3.73 17.33
C SER A 100 0.07 -2.33 17.01
N ALA A 101 -0.69 -1.29 17.39
CA ALA A 101 -0.32 0.10 17.17
C ALA A 101 -0.91 0.93 18.32
N PRO A 102 -0.14 1.19 19.38
CA PRO A 102 -0.66 1.88 20.55
C PRO A 102 -1.00 3.35 20.25
N THR A 103 -2.14 3.78 20.76
CA THR A 103 -2.54 5.18 20.78
C THR A 103 -2.00 5.89 22.03
N ARG A 104 -2.06 7.22 22.06
CA ARG A 104 -1.63 7.99 23.24
C ARG A 104 -2.35 7.56 24.50
N TRP A 105 -3.65 7.37 24.40
CA TRP A 105 -4.56 6.85 25.41
C TRP A 105 -5.25 5.63 24.84
N GLY A 106 -5.14 4.50 25.49
CA GLY A 106 -5.78 3.27 25.04
C GLY A 106 -6.37 2.51 26.21
N CYS A 107 -7.57 1.96 26.02
CA CYS A 107 -8.24 1.15 27.02
C CYS A 107 -8.45 -0.26 26.45
N ILE A 108 -8.06 -1.27 27.21
CA ILE A 108 -8.33 -2.67 26.94
C ILE A 108 -9.76 -2.99 27.42
N ILE A 109 -10.07 -2.59 28.66
CA ILE A 109 -11.40 -2.69 29.26
C ILE A 109 -11.55 -1.64 30.35
N GLY A 110 -12.67 -0.90 30.37
CA GLY A 110 -12.87 0.17 31.33
C GLY A 110 -14.31 0.62 31.48
N TYR A 111 -14.53 1.41 32.51
CA TYR A 111 -15.71 2.21 32.78
C TYR A 111 -15.25 3.55 33.39
N ILE A 112 -15.03 4.52 32.53
CA ILE A 112 -14.31 5.75 32.88
C ILE A 112 -14.99 6.99 32.30
N GLN A 113 -14.81 8.10 33.01
CA GLN A 113 -15.11 9.46 32.58
C GLN A 113 -13.99 10.37 33.04
N ASP A 114 -13.28 10.97 32.11
CA ASP A 114 -12.11 11.81 32.35
C ASP A 114 -12.24 13.14 31.59
N ASN A 115 -12.83 14.13 32.23
CA ASN A 115 -13.08 15.47 31.69
C ASN A 115 -12.36 16.55 32.53
N GLY A 116 -11.05 16.57 32.44
CA GLY A 116 -10.21 17.57 33.10
C GLY A 116 -10.23 17.48 34.63
N ASN A 117 -11.14 18.17 35.29
CA ASN A 117 -11.26 18.14 36.76
C ASN A 117 -12.28 17.09 37.26
N TYR A 118 -12.86 16.33 36.38
CA TYR A 118 -13.85 15.31 36.70
C TYR A 118 -13.36 13.95 36.17
N GLU A 119 -12.58 13.25 36.98
CA GLU A 119 -11.99 11.94 36.65
C GLU A 119 -12.63 10.88 37.54
N LYS A 120 -13.42 9.97 37.01
CA LYS A 120 -14.13 8.94 37.75
C LYS A 120 -14.16 7.59 36.99
N GLY A 121 -14.24 6.50 37.77
CA GLY A 121 -14.28 5.16 37.22
C GLY A 121 -12.93 4.46 37.29
N TRP A 122 -12.69 3.57 36.37
CA TRP A 122 -11.47 2.77 36.26
C TRP A 122 -11.25 2.34 34.79
N ASP A 123 -9.99 2.12 34.44
CA ASP A 123 -9.65 1.39 33.23
C ASP A 123 -8.33 0.60 33.36
N LEU A 124 -8.27 -0.55 32.70
CA LEU A 124 -7.08 -1.29 32.38
C LEU A 124 -6.75 -0.97 30.92
N GLY A 125 -5.61 -0.35 30.68
CA GLY A 125 -5.27 0.14 29.36
C GLY A 125 -3.77 0.36 29.15
N TYR A 126 -3.45 1.34 28.32
CA TYR A 126 -2.07 1.75 28.07
C TYR A 126 -1.98 3.24 27.71
N HIS A 127 -0.86 3.85 28.09
CA HIS A 127 -0.48 5.19 27.65
C HIS A 127 0.75 5.07 26.73
N ASN A 128 0.60 5.42 25.47
CA ASN A 128 1.59 5.10 24.43
C ASN A 128 1.92 3.59 24.43
N ASP A 129 3.13 3.23 24.80
CA ASP A 129 3.64 1.85 24.81
C ASP A 129 3.73 1.20 26.21
N ARG A 130 3.07 1.78 27.25
CA ARG A 130 3.14 1.29 28.63
C ARG A 130 1.76 0.92 29.15
N PHE A 131 1.63 -0.29 29.68
CA PHE A 131 0.41 -0.68 30.36
C PHE A 131 0.15 0.16 31.58
N VAL A 132 -1.12 0.47 31.81
CA VAL A 132 -1.61 1.22 32.97
C VAL A 132 -2.84 0.54 33.57
N PHE A 133 -2.99 0.68 34.89
CA PHE A 133 -4.25 0.49 35.57
C PHE A 133 -4.55 1.74 36.39
N GLN A 134 -5.72 2.29 36.20
CA GLN A 134 -6.10 3.53 36.87
C GLN A 134 -7.50 3.43 37.47
N ILE A 135 -7.68 4.11 38.60
CA ILE A 135 -8.93 4.10 39.35
C ILE A 135 -9.12 5.43 40.08
N SER A 136 -10.36 5.86 40.20
CA SER A 136 -10.72 7.06 40.99
C SER A 136 -11.51 6.67 42.22
N THR A 137 -11.13 7.22 43.35
CA THR A 137 -11.89 7.24 44.61
C THR A 137 -12.35 8.65 45.01
N GLY A 138 -12.15 9.60 44.11
CA GLY A 138 -12.43 11.04 44.34
C GLY A 138 -12.47 11.83 43.04
N PRO A 139 -11.87 13.02 43.02
CA PRO A 139 -11.89 13.89 41.85
C PRO A 139 -10.83 13.56 40.79
N LYS A 140 -9.84 12.68 41.09
CA LYS A 140 -8.70 12.38 40.21
C LYS A 140 -8.48 10.88 40.12
N LEU A 141 -7.93 10.48 39.01
CA LEU A 141 -7.42 9.10 38.78
C LEU A 141 -6.08 8.90 39.49
N VAL A 142 -5.93 7.73 40.07
CA VAL A 142 -4.65 7.23 40.62
C VAL A 142 -4.20 6.13 39.68
N THR A 143 -3.02 6.28 39.06
CA THR A 143 -2.53 5.44 37.96
C THR A 143 -1.27 4.68 38.36
N ALA A 144 -1.31 3.36 38.25
CA ALA A 144 -0.14 2.50 38.27
C ALA A 144 0.31 2.27 36.82
N THR A 145 1.56 2.65 36.52
CA THR A 145 2.12 2.58 35.15
C THR A 145 3.29 1.61 35.11
N ALA A 146 3.30 0.70 34.16
CA ALA A 146 4.41 -0.24 33.96
C ALA A 146 5.73 0.50 33.68
N PRO A 147 6.84 0.13 34.34
CA PRO A 147 8.14 0.79 34.14
C PRO A 147 8.74 0.52 32.76
N THR A 148 8.40 -0.63 32.18
CA THR A 148 8.85 -1.06 30.83
C THR A 148 7.75 -0.93 29.82
N ALA A 149 8.13 -0.55 28.59
CA ALA A 149 7.24 -0.56 27.46
C ALA A 149 6.92 -1.99 27.03
N PHE A 150 5.72 -2.24 26.54
CA PHE A 150 5.36 -3.52 25.90
C PHE A 150 5.86 -3.54 24.44
N GLU A 151 5.96 -4.72 23.88
CA GLU A 151 6.30 -4.90 22.46
C GLU A 151 5.02 -5.05 21.64
N ASP A 152 4.97 -4.35 20.49
CA ASP A 152 3.86 -4.45 19.56
C ASP A 152 3.68 -5.89 19.07
N ASN A 153 2.42 -6.30 18.89
CA ASN A 153 2.04 -7.63 18.43
C ASN A 153 2.48 -8.79 19.36
N THR A 154 2.90 -8.49 20.58
CA THR A 154 3.24 -9.48 21.59
C THR A 154 2.09 -9.68 22.55
N TRP A 155 1.84 -10.95 22.94
CA TRP A 155 0.78 -11.30 23.87
C TRP A 155 1.24 -11.13 25.31
N TYR A 156 0.44 -10.38 26.08
CA TYR A 156 0.63 -10.15 27.51
C TYR A 156 -0.64 -10.50 28.28
N HIS A 157 -0.46 -11.09 29.46
CA HIS A 157 -1.49 -11.09 30.49
C HIS A 157 -1.34 -9.82 31.31
N VAL A 158 -2.32 -8.94 31.24
CA VAL A 158 -2.30 -7.68 32.00
C VAL A 158 -3.42 -7.71 33.03
N ALA A 159 -3.12 -7.39 34.29
CA ALA A 159 -4.13 -7.28 35.35
C ALA A 159 -3.90 -6.09 36.25
N GLY A 160 -4.99 -5.44 36.61
CA GLY A 160 -5.01 -4.37 37.60
C GLY A 160 -5.81 -4.78 38.84
N THR A 161 -5.34 -4.49 40.02
CA THR A 161 -6.05 -4.73 41.27
C THR A 161 -6.16 -3.47 42.12
N TYR A 162 -7.28 -3.34 42.82
CA TYR A 162 -7.49 -2.35 43.88
C TYR A 162 -8.13 -3.02 45.09
N ASP A 163 -7.69 -2.67 46.30
CA ASP A 163 -8.11 -3.25 47.58
C ASP A 163 -8.67 -2.19 48.58
N GLY A 164 -9.17 -1.10 48.04
CA GLY A 164 -9.63 0.03 48.87
C GLY A 164 -8.51 0.98 49.30
N GLN A 165 -7.22 0.71 49.00
CA GLN A 165 -6.06 1.51 49.39
C GLN A 165 -4.96 1.61 48.34
N THR A 166 -4.67 0.51 47.63
CA THR A 166 -3.53 0.43 46.73
C THR A 166 -4.00 0.00 45.33
N VAL A 167 -3.61 0.79 44.33
CA VAL A 167 -3.75 0.44 42.90
C VAL A 167 -2.48 -0.29 42.49
N ARG A 168 -2.62 -1.51 41.96
CA ARG A 168 -1.48 -2.34 41.55
C ARG A 168 -1.67 -2.89 40.16
N LEU A 169 -0.59 -2.85 39.37
CA LEU A 169 -0.54 -3.39 38.02
C LEU A 169 0.37 -4.62 37.95
N TYR A 170 -0.11 -5.64 37.23
CA TYR A 170 0.61 -6.88 36.94
C TYR A 170 0.74 -7.04 35.42
N VAL A 171 1.91 -7.54 34.98
CA VAL A 171 2.17 -7.96 33.61
C VAL A 171 2.77 -9.37 33.66
N ASP A 172 2.18 -10.27 32.88
CA ASP A 172 2.56 -11.69 32.83
C ASP A 172 2.66 -12.35 34.22
N GLY A 173 1.68 -12.05 35.07
CA GLY A 173 1.58 -12.60 36.43
C GLY A 173 2.50 -11.94 37.46
N GLN A 174 3.38 -11.02 37.06
CA GLN A 174 4.31 -10.34 37.97
C GLN A 174 3.82 -8.95 38.33
N PRO A 175 3.85 -8.51 39.61
CA PRO A 175 3.55 -7.13 39.95
C PRO A 175 4.66 -6.23 39.43
N VAL A 176 4.28 -5.20 38.66
CA VAL A 176 5.23 -4.29 37.99
C VAL A 176 5.14 -2.86 38.48
N ALA A 177 4.01 -2.44 39.05
CA ALA A 177 3.83 -1.10 39.58
C ALA A 177 2.74 -1.05 40.65
N ASP A 178 2.97 -0.20 41.64
CA ASP A 178 2.00 0.19 42.66
C ASP A 178 1.80 1.70 42.63
N ALA A 179 0.57 2.17 42.89
CA ALA A 179 0.28 3.57 43.10
C ALA A 179 -0.55 3.77 44.37
N ALA A 180 -0.10 4.67 45.23
CA ALA A 180 -0.80 5.10 46.43
C ALA A 180 -1.60 6.37 46.16
N GLY A 181 -2.58 6.69 47.05
CA GLY A 181 -3.39 7.90 46.95
C GLY A 181 -4.86 7.67 46.63
N ALA A 182 -5.24 6.46 46.21
CA ALA A 182 -6.63 6.01 46.21
C ALA A 182 -6.98 5.49 47.63
N ALA A 183 -8.14 5.86 48.18
CA ALA A 183 -8.63 5.37 49.46
C ALA A 183 -10.16 5.33 49.48
N GLY A 184 -10.74 4.18 49.91
CA GLY A 184 -12.18 3.99 50.02
C GLY A 184 -12.87 3.49 48.74
N PRO A 185 -14.18 3.68 48.62
CA PRO A 185 -14.94 3.13 47.52
C PRO A 185 -14.60 3.80 46.16
N ILE A 186 -14.76 3.03 45.10
CA ILE A 186 -14.58 3.52 43.73
C ILE A 186 -15.64 4.59 43.42
N ALA A 187 -15.20 5.73 42.94
CA ALA A 187 -16.08 6.81 42.55
C ALA A 187 -16.51 6.64 41.10
N TYR A 188 -17.78 6.31 40.87
CA TYR A 188 -18.34 6.14 39.54
C TYR A 188 -19.01 7.42 39.04
N PRO A 189 -18.90 7.72 37.73
CA PRO A 189 -19.68 8.76 37.09
C PRO A 189 -21.14 8.33 36.96
N PRO A 190 -22.11 9.24 36.94
CA PRO A 190 -23.51 8.92 36.72
C PRO A 190 -23.79 8.39 35.30
N HIS A 191 -22.93 8.77 34.35
CA HIS A 191 -22.97 8.32 32.95
C HIS A 191 -21.57 7.99 32.48
N ALA A 192 -21.35 6.79 31.96
CA ALA A 192 -20.15 6.37 31.27
C ALA A 192 -20.46 5.17 30.37
N PHE A 193 -19.46 4.80 29.57
CA PHE A 193 -19.53 3.63 28.72
C PHE A 193 -18.74 2.49 29.36
N TYR A 194 -19.33 1.30 29.40
CA TYR A 194 -18.56 0.10 29.63
C TYR A 194 -17.89 -0.25 28.30
N SER A 195 -16.60 -0.08 28.23
CA SER A 195 -15.84 -0.12 26.97
C SER A 195 -14.84 -1.25 26.96
N ILE A 196 -14.72 -1.95 25.82
CA ILE A 196 -13.66 -2.94 25.55
C ILE A 196 -13.04 -2.58 24.20
N GLY A 197 -11.70 -2.42 24.18
CA GLY A 197 -10.96 -2.11 22.96
C GLY A 197 -11.05 -0.64 22.54
N ALA A 198 -11.43 0.25 23.44
CA ALA A 198 -11.29 1.68 23.24
C ALA A 198 -11.28 2.46 24.57
N TYR A 199 -10.45 3.48 24.66
CA TYR A 199 -10.65 4.56 25.61
C TYR A 199 -11.82 5.42 25.11
N HIS A 200 -12.89 5.47 25.88
CA HIS A 200 -14.13 6.11 25.47
C HIS A 200 -14.81 6.81 26.63
N ASP A 201 -14.90 8.11 26.55
CA ASP A 201 -15.65 8.98 27.45
C ASP A 201 -16.52 9.99 26.67
N ASP A 202 -16.98 11.07 27.28
CA ASP A 202 -17.89 12.02 26.63
C ASP A 202 -17.23 12.84 25.52
N ASN A 203 -15.93 13.06 25.56
CA ASN A 203 -15.20 13.95 24.66
C ASN A 203 -14.01 13.30 23.95
N GLU A 204 -13.61 12.09 24.34
CA GLU A 204 -12.49 11.37 23.76
C GLU A 204 -12.87 9.95 23.33
N TYR A 205 -12.35 9.52 22.19
CA TYR A 205 -12.59 8.18 21.66
C TYR A 205 -11.39 7.65 20.88
N PHE A 206 -10.54 6.87 21.59
CA PHE A 206 -9.34 6.26 21.01
C PHE A 206 -9.51 4.75 20.92
N ARG A 207 -9.72 4.24 19.71
CA ARG A 207 -9.94 2.82 19.45
C ARG A 207 -8.61 2.07 19.38
N MET A 208 -8.56 0.91 20.01
CA MET A 208 -7.41 0.02 20.04
C MET A 208 -7.18 -0.59 18.66
N GLN A 209 -5.92 -0.79 18.31
CA GLN A 209 -5.50 -1.74 17.27
C GLN A 209 -4.78 -2.90 17.93
N GLY A 210 -5.25 -4.13 17.68
CA GLY A 210 -4.69 -5.30 18.32
C GLY A 210 -5.66 -6.45 18.44
N ARG A 211 -5.42 -7.35 19.40
CA ARG A 211 -6.22 -8.54 19.62
C ARG A 211 -6.48 -8.76 21.10
N LEU A 212 -7.65 -9.30 21.38
CA LEU A 212 -8.08 -9.64 22.72
C LEU A 212 -8.59 -11.08 22.73
N TYR A 213 -7.98 -11.91 23.60
CA TYR A 213 -8.44 -13.29 23.78
C TYR A 213 -9.47 -13.39 24.89
N GLU A 214 -9.21 -12.74 26.02
CA GLU A 214 -10.07 -12.75 27.20
C GLU A 214 -10.03 -11.39 27.89
N ALA A 215 -11.16 -10.99 28.46
CA ALA A 215 -11.27 -9.89 29.40
C ALA A 215 -12.17 -10.29 30.57
N ALA A 216 -11.75 -10.01 31.79
CA ALA A 216 -12.49 -10.38 33.00
C ALA A 216 -12.50 -9.26 34.05
N VAL A 217 -13.61 -9.16 34.77
CA VAL A 217 -13.79 -8.25 35.91
C VAL A 217 -14.26 -9.04 37.11
N TYR A 218 -13.55 -8.89 38.22
CA TYR A 218 -13.84 -9.54 39.49
C TYR A 218 -14.26 -8.49 40.54
N PRO A 219 -15.34 -8.70 41.30
CA PRO A 219 -15.78 -7.79 42.36
C PRO A 219 -14.99 -8.02 43.67
N ARG A 220 -13.71 -8.33 43.54
CA ARG A 220 -12.76 -8.54 44.61
C ARG A 220 -11.31 -8.37 44.15
N ARG A 221 -10.39 -8.17 45.07
CA ARG A 221 -8.97 -8.30 44.76
C ARG A 221 -8.58 -9.77 44.61
N LEU A 222 -7.95 -10.12 43.51
CA LEU A 222 -7.24 -11.41 43.34
C LEU A 222 -5.88 -11.34 44.02
N SER A 223 -5.41 -12.49 44.55
CA SER A 223 -4.05 -12.59 45.07
C SER A 223 -3.02 -12.64 43.93
N ALA A 224 -1.76 -12.36 44.25
CA ALA A 224 -0.67 -12.47 43.26
C ALA A 224 -0.55 -13.88 42.67
N GLU A 225 -0.79 -14.90 43.50
CA GLU A 225 -0.76 -16.31 43.09
C GLU A 225 -1.92 -16.66 42.16
N GLU A 226 -3.11 -16.07 42.36
CA GLU A 226 -4.26 -16.22 41.46
C GLU A 226 -3.96 -15.56 40.09
N ILE A 227 -3.40 -14.35 40.09
CA ILE A 227 -3.03 -13.62 38.86
C ILE A 227 -1.90 -14.38 38.12
N ALA A 228 -0.89 -14.87 38.84
CA ALA A 228 0.20 -15.68 38.25
C ALA A 228 -0.31 -16.98 37.62
N ARG A 229 -1.31 -17.59 38.21
CA ARG A 229 -1.97 -18.79 37.65
C ARG A 229 -2.73 -18.47 36.38
N HIS A 230 -3.52 -17.38 36.36
CA HIS A 230 -4.22 -16.91 35.14
C HIS A 230 -3.23 -16.58 34.01
N ALA A 231 -2.10 -15.98 34.36
CA ALA A 231 -1.04 -15.71 33.38
C ALA A 231 -0.34 -17.00 32.88
N ALA A 232 -0.25 -18.03 33.70
CA ALA A 232 0.31 -19.33 33.31
C ALA A 232 -0.64 -20.10 32.37
N GLU A 233 -1.94 -19.84 32.40
CA GLU A 233 -2.94 -20.42 31.51
C GLU A 233 -2.90 -19.68 30.13
N ARG A 234 -1.70 -19.57 29.57
CA ARG A 234 -1.49 -18.89 28.29
C ARG A 234 -2.33 -19.58 27.22
N PRO A 235 -3.12 -18.79 26.42
CA PRO A 235 -3.89 -19.37 25.32
C PRO A 235 -2.98 -20.15 24.37
N ALA A 236 -3.36 -21.38 24.04
CA ALA A 236 -2.59 -22.24 23.13
C ALA A 236 -2.45 -21.65 21.71
N ALA A 237 -3.31 -20.70 21.37
CA ALA A 237 -3.31 -20.01 20.09
C ALA A 237 -2.53 -18.69 20.17
N THR A 238 -1.21 -18.75 20.20
CA THR A 238 -0.38 -17.63 19.74
C THR A 238 -0.48 -17.55 18.21
N ILE A 239 -1.69 -17.31 17.69
CA ILE A 239 -1.84 -17.00 16.27
C ILE A 239 -1.19 -15.63 16.09
N PRO A 240 -0.17 -15.48 15.22
CA PRO A 240 0.39 -14.17 14.92
C PRO A 240 -0.74 -13.23 14.52
N PRO A 241 -0.69 -11.93 14.87
CA PRO A 241 -1.69 -11.00 14.41
C PRO A 241 -1.76 -11.04 12.88
N PRO A 242 -2.97 -10.89 12.30
CA PRO A 242 -3.10 -10.85 10.86
C PRO A 242 -2.34 -9.63 10.34
N VAL A 243 -1.45 -9.86 9.39
CA VAL A 243 -0.66 -8.84 8.72
C VAL A 243 -0.96 -8.85 7.23
N LEU A 244 -0.72 -7.74 6.55
CA LEU A 244 -0.74 -7.74 5.09
C LEU A 244 0.45 -8.56 4.58
N PRO A 245 0.24 -9.52 3.64
CA PRO A 245 1.35 -10.20 3.00
C PRO A 245 2.28 -9.21 2.29
N ALA A 246 3.58 -9.41 2.40
CA ALA A 246 4.56 -8.53 1.75
C ALA A 246 4.43 -8.50 0.22
N ARG A 247 3.86 -9.54 -0.37
CA ARG A 247 3.59 -9.67 -1.80
C ARG A 247 2.10 -9.67 -2.11
N LEU A 248 1.38 -8.69 -1.62
CA LEU A 248 -0.03 -8.47 -1.89
C LEU A 248 -0.19 -7.32 -2.89
N TRP A 249 -0.79 -7.60 -4.05
CA TRP A 249 -1.12 -6.57 -5.03
C TRP A 249 -2.31 -6.97 -5.89
N LEU A 250 -2.92 -5.96 -6.51
CA LEU A 250 -4.02 -6.14 -7.44
C LEU A 250 -3.73 -5.37 -8.73
N GLN A 251 -4.10 -5.96 -9.86
CA GLN A 251 -4.01 -5.34 -11.18
C GLN A 251 -5.37 -5.36 -11.87
N PHE A 252 -5.86 -4.21 -12.29
CA PHE A 252 -7.04 -4.13 -13.14
C PHE A 252 -6.72 -4.68 -14.55
N THR A 253 -7.57 -5.57 -15.06
CA THR A 253 -7.41 -6.24 -16.35
C THR A 253 -8.49 -5.88 -17.35
N ALA A 254 -9.67 -5.48 -16.87
CA ALA A 254 -10.79 -4.96 -17.64
C ALA A 254 -11.57 -3.93 -16.79
N PRO A 255 -12.51 -3.17 -17.37
CA PRO A 255 -13.29 -2.18 -16.61
C PRO A 255 -14.02 -2.76 -15.39
N ASP A 256 -14.41 -4.01 -15.45
CA ASP A 256 -15.13 -4.76 -14.42
C ASP A 256 -14.34 -5.92 -13.80
N GLN A 257 -13.00 -5.96 -14.06
CA GLN A 257 -12.17 -7.09 -13.62
C GLN A 257 -10.84 -6.65 -13.07
N ALA A 258 -10.35 -7.41 -12.08
CA ALA A 258 -8.99 -7.32 -11.56
C ALA A 258 -8.44 -8.71 -11.27
N VAL A 259 -7.12 -8.83 -11.17
CA VAL A 259 -6.45 -10.02 -10.64
C VAL A 259 -5.80 -9.63 -9.33
N LEU A 260 -6.16 -10.36 -8.28
CA LEU A 260 -5.58 -10.20 -6.95
C LEU A 260 -4.53 -11.30 -6.74
N HIS A 261 -3.33 -10.90 -6.29
CA HIS A 261 -2.20 -11.79 -6.03
C HIS A 261 -1.74 -11.64 -4.58
N TRP A 262 -1.38 -12.75 -3.94
CA TRP A 262 -0.77 -12.77 -2.61
C TRP A 262 0.07 -14.01 -2.37
N ASP A 263 0.97 -13.91 -1.37
CA ASP A 263 1.75 -15.07 -0.90
C ASP A 263 1.29 -15.47 0.50
N THR A 264 1.47 -16.73 0.84
CA THR A 264 1.27 -17.26 2.19
C THR A 264 2.56 -17.84 2.74
N SER A 265 2.77 -17.76 4.05
CA SER A 265 3.97 -18.28 4.73
C SER A 265 4.10 -19.80 4.65
N GLN A 266 2.98 -20.49 4.48
CA GLN A 266 2.94 -21.95 4.32
C GLN A 266 2.09 -22.32 3.10
N PRO A 267 2.38 -23.43 2.43
CA PRO A 267 1.59 -23.92 1.32
C PRO A 267 0.18 -24.34 1.77
N GLY A 268 -0.78 -24.26 0.89
CA GLY A 268 -2.17 -24.67 1.15
C GLY A 268 -3.15 -23.91 0.26
N PRO A 269 -4.43 -24.29 0.22
CA PRO A 269 -5.43 -23.60 -0.56
C PRO A 269 -5.57 -22.11 -0.14
N GLY A 270 -5.52 -21.20 -1.11
CA GLY A 270 -5.69 -19.77 -0.87
C GLY A 270 -7.15 -19.34 -0.94
N ARG A 271 -7.54 -18.37 -0.12
CA ARG A 271 -8.85 -17.70 -0.18
C ARG A 271 -8.71 -16.19 -0.17
N ALA A 272 -9.55 -15.54 -0.95
CA ALA A 272 -9.78 -14.11 -0.90
C ALA A 272 -11.24 -13.84 -0.51
N PHE A 273 -11.44 -12.79 0.28
CA PHE A 273 -12.74 -12.31 0.74
C PHE A 273 -12.90 -10.91 0.20
N LEU A 274 -13.96 -10.65 -0.54
CA LEU A 274 -14.19 -9.39 -1.23
C LEU A 274 -15.61 -8.91 -1.04
N GLY A 275 -15.77 -7.65 -0.68
CA GLY A 275 -17.09 -7.02 -0.54
C GLY A 275 -17.01 -5.51 -0.48
N THR A 276 -18.17 -4.87 -0.52
CA THR A 276 -18.32 -3.42 -0.31
C THR A 276 -18.60 -3.08 1.15
N SER A 277 -18.90 -4.09 1.96
CA SER A 277 -19.05 -3.98 3.41
C SER A 277 -18.56 -5.28 4.08
N PRO A 278 -18.19 -5.23 5.36
CA PRO A 278 -17.78 -6.43 6.13
C PRO A 278 -18.83 -7.55 6.14
N ASP A 279 -20.10 -7.19 6.05
CA ASP A 279 -21.23 -8.13 6.15
C ASP A 279 -21.61 -8.75 4.79
N SER A 280 -21.03 -8.27 3.69
CA SER A 280 -21.34 -8.70 2.31
C SER A 280 -20.11 -9.25 1.56
N MET A 281 -19.25 -9.98 2.26
CA MET A 281 -18.05 -10.55 1.67
C MET A 281 -18.36 -11.82 0.86
N ARG A 282 -18.02 -11.83 -0.43
CA ARG A 282 -17.94 -13.05 -1.23
C ARG A 282 -16.60 -13.74 -1.05
N VAL A 283 -16.59 -15.05 -1.07
CA VAL A 283 -15.40 -15.89 -0.94
C VAL A 283 -14.97 -16.36 -2.32
N LEU A 284 -13.69 -16.20 -2.60
CA LEU A 284 -13.04 -16.61 -3.85
C LEU A 284 -11.90 -17.56 -3.49
N GLU A 285 -11.79 -18.69 -4.18
CA GLU A 285 -10.75 -19.68 -3.94
C GLU A 285 -9.66 -19.61 -5.01
N SER A 286 -8.41 -19.63 -4.57
CA SER A 286 -7.28 -19.84 -5.47
C SER A 286 -7.18 -21.33 -5.78
N GLY A 287 -7.05 -21.67 -7.06
CA GLY A 287 -6.83 -23.05 -7.49
C GLY A 287 -5.43 -23.61 -7.13
N SER A 288 -4.56 -22.78 -6.58
CA SER A 288 -3.20 -23.15 -6.17
C SER A 288 -3.17 -23.62 -4.72
N SER A 289 -2.46 -24.72 -4.47
CA SER A 289 -2.10 -25.20 -3.11
C SER A 289 -0.68 -24.83 -2.70
N GLU A 290 -0.02 -23.98 -3.47
CA GLU A 290 1.33 -23.51 -3.24
C GLU A 290 1.37 -22.31 -2.27
N HIS A 291 2.52 -21.64 -2.18
CA HIS A 291 2.68 -20.40 -1.43
C HIS A 291 2.13 -19.17 -2.16
N GLN A 292 2.06 -19.23 -3.50
CA GLN A 292 1.64 -18.13 -4.36
C GLN A 292 0.22 -18.34 -4.84
N HIS A 293 -0.61 -17.34 -4.64
CA HIS A 293 -2.03 -17.38 -4.96
C HIS A 293 -2.42 -16.25 -5.90
N SER A 294 -3.41 -16.53 -6.74
CA SER A 294 -4.10 -15.52 -7.52
C SER A 294 -5.56 -15.89 -7.73
N VAL A 295 -6.41 -14.86 -7.74
CA VAL A 295 -7.83 -14.99 -8.09
C VAL A 295 -8.23 -13.88 -9.05
N VAL A 296 -9.13 -14.19 -9.97
CA VAL A 296 -9.77 -13.20 -10.85
C VAL A 296 -11.00 -12.68 -10.16
N LEU A 297 -11.04 -11.36 -9.92
CA LEU A 297 -12.21 -10.64 -9.42
C LEU A 297 -13.02 -10.19 -10.64
N THR A 298 -14.26 -10.64 -10.74
CA THR A 298 -15.19 -10.29 -11.81
C THR A 298 -16.36 -9.48 -11.28
N ASP A 299 -17.12 -8.87 -12.20
CA ASP A 299 -18.35 -8.14 -11.88
C ASP A 299 -18.12 -7.00 -10.87
N LEU A 300 -16.99 -6.33 -11.01
CA LEU A 300 -16.66 -5.14 -10.24
C LEU A 300 -17.52 -3.97 -10.73
N ALA A 301 -18.29 -3.38 -9.81
CA ALA A 301 -19.04 -2.17 -10.11
C ALA A 301 -18.09 -0.98 -10.32
N PRO A 302 -18.39 -0.06 -11.24
CA PRO A 302 -17.61 1.17 -11.39
C PRO A 302 -17.77 2.08 -10.17
N ASP A 303 -16.81 2.99 -9.97
CA ASP A 303 -16.80 4.02 -8.93
C ASP A 303 -17.16 3.47 -7.53
N THR A 304 -16.58 2.32 -7.19
CA THR A 304 -16.93 1.57 -5.98
C THR A 304 -15.68 1.23 -5.17
N LEU A 305 -15.71 1.55 -3.87
CA LEU A 305 -14.70 1.14 -2.92
C LEU A 305 -14.97 -0.30 -2.46
N TYR A 306 -14.01 -1.18 -2.70
CA TYR A 306 -14.02 -2.56 -2.24
C TYR A 306 -13.06 -2.76 -1.09
N THR A 307 -13.51 -3.54 -0.09
CA THR A 307 -12.67 -4.05 0.99
C THR A 307 -12.39 -5.52 0.75
N TYR A 308 -11.16 -5.95 0.99
CA TYR A 308 -10.79 -7.35 0.83
C TYR A 308 -9.79 -7.79 1.90
N SER A 309 -9.75 -9.10 2.13
CA SER A 309 -8.69 -9.79 2.88
C SER A 309 -8.31 -11.07 2.16
N VAL A 310 -7.09 -11.55 2.39
CA VAL A 310 -6.59 -12.77 1.78
C VAL A 310 -6.10 -13.72 2.85
N GLY A 311 -6.01 -15.00 2.52
CA GLY A 311 -5.55 -15.97 3.50
C GLY A 311 -5.32 -17.35 2.92
N ARG A 312 -5.07 -18.29 3.83
CA ARG A 312 -4.91 -19.71 3.58
C ARG A 312 -5.97 -20.49 4.35
N VAL A 313 -6.47 -21.56 3.78
CA VAL A 313 -7.31 -22.54 4.49
C VAL A 313 -6.40 -23.49 5.27
N GLY A 314 -6.51 -23.47 6.59
CA GLY A 314 -5.85 -24.45 7.46
C GLY A 314 -6.74 -25.65 7.74
N ALA A 315 -6.24 -26.65 8.47
CA ALA A 315 -6.98 -27.87 8.81
C ALA A 315 -8.21 -27.59 9.71
N GLU A 316 -8.19 -26.51 10.49
CA GLU A 316 -9.24 -26.17 11.45
C GLU A 316 -9.80 -24.74 11.26
N ASP A 317 -9.05 -23.81 10.62
CA ASP A 317 -9.43 -22.40 10.49
C ASP A 317 -8.85 -21.72 9.23
N VAL A 318 -9.49 -20.61 8.81
CA VAL A 318 -8.98 -19.71 7.77
C VAL A 318 -8.13 -18.63 8.42
N VAL A 319 -6.83 -18.67 8.18
CA VAL A 319 -5.92 -17.58 8.59
C VAL A 319 -6.05 -16.44 7.56
N ARG A 320 -6.56 -15.30 7.99
CA ARG A 320 -6.79 -14.12 7.12
C ARG A 320 -5.76 -13.03 7.38
N SER A 321 -5.46 -12.24 6.36
CA SER A 321 -4.76 -10.95 6.53
C SER A 321 -5.66 -9.90 7.17
N VAL A 322 -5.08 -8.79 7.62
CA VAL A 322 -5.86 -7.56 7.84
C VAL A 322 -6.55 -7.14 6.55
N ARG A 323 -7.58 -6.32 6.67
CA ARG A 323 -8.31 -5.80 5.51
C ARG A 323 -7.48 -4.79 4.74
N ALA A 324 -7.58 -4.88 3.42
CA ALA A 324 -7.08 -3.90 2.48
C ALA A 324 -8.23 -3.40 1.61
N GLU A 325 -8.00 -2.30 0.91
CA GLU A 325 -9.02 -1.65 0.09
C GLU A 325 -8.47 -1.32 -1.30
N PHE A 326 -9.34 -1.32 -2.30
CA PHE A 326 -9.10 -0.73 -3.61
C PHE A 326 -10.37 -0.06 -4.14
N ASP A 327 -10.19 0.96 -4.98
CA ASP A 327 -11.28 1.77 -5.51
C ASP A 327 -11.31 1.66 -7.05
N THR A 328 -12.44 1.21 -7.60
CA THR A 328 -12.62 1.05 -9.04
C THR A 328 -12.75 2.39 -9.78
N SER A 329 -12.93 3.53 -9.10
CA SER A 329 -12.85 4.86 -9.72
C SER A 329 -11.45 5.13 -10.31
N PHE A 330 -10.43 4.40 -9.85
CA PHE A 330 -9.07 4.42 -10.37
C PHE A 330 -8.77 3.30 -11.38
N ASN A 331 -9.80 2.57 -11.82
CA ASN A 331 -9.65 1.60 -12.90
C ASN A 331 -9.76 2.32 -14.25
N TYR A 332 -8.61 2.55 -14.88
CA TYR A 332 -8.51 3.20 -16.18
C TYR A 332 -8.33 2.22 -17.35
N THR A 333 -8.63 0.94 -17.15
CA THR A 333 -8.54 -0.05 -18.22
C THR A 333 -9.55 0.23 -19.31
N LEU A 334 -9.07 0.18 -20.55
CA LEU A 334 -9.92 0.37 -21.71
C LEU A 334 -10.74 -0.90 -21.98
N PRO A 335 -12.03 -0.76 -22.37
CA PRO A 335 -12.85 -1.90 -22.75
C PRO A 335 -12.28 -2.58 -24.00
N ALA A 336 -12.44 -3.92 -24.06
CA ALA A 336 -12.09 -4.69 -25.23
C ALA A 336 -13.02 -4.32 -26.39
N VAL A 337 -12.45 -4.24 -27.59
CA VAL A 337 -13.25 -3.98 -28.80
C VAL A 337 -14.01 -5.25 -29.17
N PRO A 338 -15.36 -5.22 -29.28
CA PRO A 338 -16.14 -6.39 -29.65
C PRO A 338 -15.91 -6.80 -31.11
N ALA A 339 -16.26 -8.05 -31.44
CA ALA A 339 -16.28 -8.49 -32.83
C ALA A 339 -17.40 -7.78 -33.59
N VAL A 340 -17.05 -7.22 -34.78
CA VAL A 340 -17.98 -6.59 -35.73
C VAL A 340 -17.77 -7.26 -37.07
N PRO A 341 -18.73 -8.07 -37.57
CA PRO A 341 -18.53 -8.93 -38.76
C PRO A 341 -18.04 -8.19 -40.00
N GLU A 342 -18.52 -6.97 -40.21
CA GLU A 342 -18.17 -6.15 -41.36
C GLU A 342 -16.66 -5.76 -41.38
N PHE A 343 -16.08 -5.52 -40.22
CA PHE A 343 -14.65 -5.25 -40.10
C PHE A 343 -13.82 -6.52 -40.09
N GLU A 344 -14.30 -7.59 -39.43
CA GLU A 344 -13.60 -8.89 -39.39
C GLU A 344 -13.43 -9.50 -40.78
N ALA A 345 -14.26 -9.16 -41.74
CA ALA A 345 -14.16 -9.60 -43.12
C ALA A 345 -12.95 -9.03 -43.87
N ASP A 346 -12.36 -7.91 -43.44
CA ASP A 346 -11.17 -7.31 -44.08
C ASP A 346 -9.88 -7.97 -43.59
N VAL A 347 -9.55 -9.12 -44.23
CA VAL A 347 -8.34 -9.91 -43.91
C VAL A 347 -7.06 -9.15 -44.21
N GLN A 348 -7.06 -8.25 -45.20
CA GLN A 348 -5.88 -7.44 -45.54
C GLN A 348 -5.54 -6.47 -44.42
N CYS A 349 -6.50 -5.69 -43.91
CA CYS A 349 -6.32 -4.79 -42.78
C CYS A 349 -5.98 -5.55 -41.50
N ALA A 350 -6.54 -6.74 -41.28
CA ALA A 350 -6.17 -7.59 -40.15
C ALA A 350 -4.68 -7.98 -40.20
N GLY A 351 -4.17 -8.41 -41.35
CA GLY A 351 -2.76 -8.75 -41.52
C GLY A 351 -1.82 -7.56 -41.37
N ILE A 352 -2.18 -6.38 -41.91
CA ILE A 352 -1.40 -5.16 -41.76
C ILE A 352 -1.34 -4.72 -40.29
N ALA A 353 -2.46 -4.78 -39.55
CA ALA A 353 -2.52 -4.46 -38.16
C ALA A 353 -1.62 -5.35 -37.31
N GLU A 354 -1.69 -6.66 -37.53
CA GLU A 354 -0.86 -7.66 -36.85
C GLU A 354 0.64 -7.42 -37.11
N GLN A 355 1.01 -7.25 -38.38
CA GLN A 355 2.39 -6.95 -38.77
C GLN A 355 2.90 -5.64 -38.17
N THR A 356 2.09 -4.59 -38.18
CA THR A 356 2.44 -3.27 -37.62
C THR A 356 2.70 -3.38 -36.11
N LEU A 357 1.81 -4.07 -35.38
CA LEU A 357 1.97 -4.27 -33.93
C LEU A 357 3.17 -5.16 -33.58
N ALA A 358 3.45 -6.18 -34.39
CA ALA A 358 4.60 -7.06 -34.20
C ALA A 358 5.93 -6.32 -34.43
N GLN A 359 6.00 -5.49 -35.48
CA GLN A 359 7.22 -4.77 -35.86
C GLN A 359 7.55 -3.58 -34.95
N THR A 360 6.52 -2.88 -34.47
CA THR A 360 6.71 -1.68 -33.67
C THR A 360 6.72 -1.95 -32.17
N GLY A 361 6.07 -3.03 -31.71
CA GLY A 361 5.83 -3.31 -30.30
C GLY A 361 4.84 -2.33 -29.63
N VAL A 362 4.31 -1.35 -30.36
CA VAL A 362 3.40 -0.31 -29.80
C VAL A 362 2.01 -0.91 -29.61
N ARG A 363 1.64 -1.15 -28.37
CA ARG A 363 0.34 -1.75 -28.00
C ARG A 363 -0.53 -0.87 -27.13
N ARG A 364 -0.05 0.30 -26.71
CA ARG A 364 -0.74 1.26 -25.84
C ARG A 364 -0.41 2.68 -26.29
N GLY A 365 -1.22 3.64 -25.87
CA GLY A 365 -1.06 5.03 -26.25
C GLY A 365 -2.02 5.45 -27.37
N ILE A 366 -1.72 6.53 -28.06
CA ILE A 366 -2.53 7.06 -29.15
C ILE A 366 -1.98 6.59 -30.51
N CYS A 367 -2.86 6.03 -31.33
CA CYS A 367 -2.60 5.77 -32.73
C CYS A 367 -3.37 6.79 -33.57
N VAL A 368 -2.68 7.55 -34.42
CA VAL A 368 -3.31 8.46 -35.39
C VAL A 368 -3.37 7.78 -36.75
N VAL A 369 -4.57 7.71 -37.31
CA VAL A 369 -4.80 7.21 -38.68
C VAL A 369 -4.93 8.43 -39.60
N TYR A 370 -3.89 8.66 -40.39
CA TYR A 370 -3.80 9.75 -41.36
C TYR A 370 -4.44 9.37 -42.69
N GLY A 371 -5.59 9.97 -43.01
CA GLY A 371 -6.37 9.61 -44.18
C GLY A 371 -7.08 8.28 -43.98
N VAL A 372 -8.38 8.32 -44.01
CA VAL A 372 -9.25 7.19 -43.67
C VAL A 372 -9.91 6.61 -44.92
N ARG A 373 -10.23 5.32 -44.89
CA ARG A 373 -11.04 4.61 -45.86
C ARG A 373 -12.39 4.24 -45.23
N ASP A 374 -12.42 3.15 -44.51
CA ASP A 374 -13.61 2.60 -43.89
C ASP A 374 -13.44 2.29 -42.37
N GLY A 375 -12.24 2.48 -41.84
CA GLY A 375 -11.92 2.23 -40.44
C GLY A 375 -11.52 0.79 -40.10
N ALA A 376 -11.40 -0.09 -41.09
CA ALA A 376 -11.07 -1.49 -40.84
C ALA A 376 -9.67 -1.68 -40.24
N LEU A 377 -8.65 -0.95 -40.73
CA LEU A 377 -7.32 -0.98 -40.12
C LEU A 377 -7.31 -0.46 -38.70
N ALA A 378 -8.01 0.66 -38.44
CA ALA A 378 -8.17 1.20 -37.09
C ALA A 378 -8.85 0.21 -36.16
N TYR A 379 -9.93 -0.43 -36.63
CA TYR A 379 -10.62 -1.47 -35.87
C TYR A 379 -9.69 -2.64 -35.51
N HIS A 380 -8.96 -3.19 -36.48
CA HIS A 380 -8.08 -4.32 -36.24
C HIS A 380 -6.89 -3.98 -35.33
N LEU A 381 -6.35 -2.76 -35.38
CA LEU A 381 -5.35 -2.27 -34.45
C LEU A 381 -5.92 -2.20 -33.01
N ALA A 382 -7.10 -1.60 -32.84
CA ALA A 382 -7.76 -1.49 -31.55
C ALA A 382 -8.13 -2.87 -30.97
N ARG A 383 -8.63 -3.79 -31.81
CA ARG A 383 -9.03 -5.14 -31.43
C ARG A 383 -7.86 -5.97 -30.85
N ARG A 384 -6.62 -5.74 -31.36
CA ARG A 384 -5.40 -6.48 -30.99
C ARG A 384 -4.49 -5.73 -30.01
N SER A 385 -4.92 -4.58 -29.52
CA SER A 385 -4.12 -3.71 -28.65
C SER A 385 -4.97 -2.94 -27.66
N ARG A 386 -4.33 -2.11 -26.84
CA ARG A 386 -4.97 -1.11 -25.98
C ARG A 386 -4.78 0.32 -26.50
N LEU A 387 -4.56 0.48 -27.81
CA LEU A 387 -4.44 1.77 -28.45
C LEU A 387 -5.78 2.52 -28.48
N VAL A 388 -5.72 3.84 -28.31
CA VAL A 388 -6.83 4.77 -28.61
C VAL A 388 -6.60 5.31 -30.01
N LEU A 389 -7.60 5.19 -30.88
CA LEU A 389 -7.50 5.50 -32.31
C LEU A 389 -8.08 6.88 -32.61
N TRP A 390 -7.25 7.80 -33.10
CA TRP A 390 -7.65 9.10 -33.60
C TRP A 390 -7.54 9.10 -35.13
N LEU A 391 -8.67 9.23 -35.79
CA LEU A 391 -8.76 9.11 -37.24
C LEU A 391 -8.98 10.50 -37.82
N VAL A 392 -8.14 10.91 -38.76
CA VAL A 392 -8.19 12.27 -39.35
C VAL A 392 -8.25 12.19 -40.87
N ASP A 393 -9.14 12.98 -41.45
CA ASP A 393 -9.23 13.21 -42.89
C ASP A 393 -9.70 14.64 -43.18
N SER A 394 -9.39 15.15 -44.38
CA SER A 394 -9.88 16.45 -44.83
C SER A 394 -11.27 16.38 -45.45
N ASP A 395 -11.76 15.20 -45.79
CA ASP A 395 -13.11 14.99 -46.35
C ASP A 395 -14.15 14.80 -45.23
N PRO A 396 -15.07 15.74 -45.02
CA PRO A 396 -16.10 15.65 -43.99
C PRO A 396 -17.10 14.52 -44.23
N MET A 397 -17.32 14.11 -45.49
CA MET A 397 -18.26 13.03 -45.83
C MET A 397 -17.67 11.68 -45.48
N ARG A 398 -16.37 11.47 -45.72
CA ARG A 398 -15.64 10.27 -45.23
C ARG A 398 -15.70 10.18 -43.72
N ILE A 399 -15.40 11.26 -43.02
CA ILE A 399 -15.45 11.27 -41.54
C ILE A 399 -16.86 11.01 -41.01
N ALA A 400 -17.91 11.60 -41.63
CA ALA A 400 -19.29 11.34 -41.20
C ALA A 400 -19.70 9.86 -41.40
N THR A 401 -19.25 9.25 -42.47
CA THR A 401 -19.49 7.82 -42.73
C THR A 401 -18.73 6.95 -41.77
N LEU A 402 -17.46 7.23 -41.54
CA LEU A 402 -16.59 6.53 -40.61
C LEU A 402 -17.15 6.55 -39.17
N ARG A 403 -17.65 7.70 -38.69
CA ARG A 403 -18.27 7.80 -37.39
C ARG A 403 -19.45 6.83 -37.24
N ARG A 404 -20.31 6.71 -38.24
CA ARG A 404 -21.43 5.76 -38.24
C ARG A 404 -20.94 4.29 -38.20
N GLN A 405 -19.89 3.98 -38.96
CA GLN A 405 -19.31 2.64 -38.98
C GLN A 405 -18.68 2.27 -37.65
N LEU A 406 -17.81 3.13 -37.10
CA LEU A 406 -17.13 2.90 -35.84
C LEU A 406 -18.10 2.89 -34.64
N ASN A 407 -19.22 3.59 -34.72
CA ASN A 407 -20.25 3.55 -33.68
C ASN A 407 -20.83 2.14 -33.47
N ARG A 408 -20.78 1.25 -34.48
CA ARG A 408 -21.20 -0.16 -34.37
C ARG A 408 -20.40 -0.94 -33.33
N THR A 409 -19.17 -0.50 -33.02
CA THR A 409 -18.36 -1.10 -31.96
C THR A 409 -18.90 -0.81 -30.56
N GLY A 410 -19.80 0.19 -30.40
CA GLY A 410 -20.21 0.72 -29.09
C GLY A 410 -19.14 1.52 -28.34
N LEU A 411 -17.97 1.73 -28.97
CA LEU A 411 -16.80 2.33 -28.31
C LEU A 411 -16.32 3.64 -28.98
N TYR A 412 -17.17 4.24 -29.83
CA TYR A 412 -16.90 5.56 -30.36
C TYR A 412 -16.89 6.60 -29.23
N GLY A 413 -15.89 7.47 -29.20
CA GLY A 413 -15.64 8.39 -28.10
C GLY A 413 -14.80 7.81 -26.94
N VAL A 414 -14.65 6.48 -26.89
CA VAL A 414 -13.83 5.77 -25.90
C VAL A 414 -12.54 5.21 -26.50
N ARG A 415 -12.68 4.40 -27.54
CA ARG A 415 -11.56 3.76 -28.25
C ARG A 415 -11.28 4.41 -29.60
N PHE A 416 -12.26 5.05 -30.20
CA PHE A 416 -12.20 5.64 -31.52
C PHE A 416 -12.72 7.07 -31.48
N SER A 417 -12.00 8.00 -32.13
CA SER A 417 -12.42 9.36 -32.38
C SER A 417 -12.07 9.74 -33.81
N ALA A 418 -13.03 10.30 -34.56
CA ALA A 418 -12.81 10.69 -35.94
C ALA A 418 -13.09 12.21 -36.12
N MET A 419 -12.16 12.90 -36.74
CA MET A 419 -12.22 14.37 -36.89
C MET A 419 -11.88 14.80 -38.32
N THR A 420 -12.64 15.79 -38.80
CA THR A 420 -12.30 16.51 -40.03
C THR A 420 -11.21 17.52 -39.71
N VAL A 421 -10.13 17.51 -40.49
CA VAL A 421 -9.06 18.50 -40.44
C VAL A 421 -9.06 19.35 -41.72
N ARG A 422 -8.52 20.56 -41.65
CA ARG A 422 -8.48 21.45 -42.84
C ARG A 422 -7.57 20.85 -43.92
N SER A 423 -6.44 20.31 -43.56
CA SER A 423 -5.47 19.66 -44.42
C SER A 423 -4.73 18.60 -43.67
N LEU A 424 -4.35 17.51 -44.35
CA LEU A 424 -3.47 16.49 -43.80
C LEU A 424 -1.99 16.90 -43.83
N ASP A 425 -1.63 17.92 -44.64
CA ASP A 425 -0.26 18.45 -44.69
C ASP A 425 0.12 19.26 -43.44
N ARG A 426 -0.88 19.80 -42.74
CA ARG A 426 -0.73 20.50 -41.45
C ARG A 426 -2.01 20.36 -40.64
N THR A 427 -2.02 19.45 -39.70
CA THR A 427 -3.16 19.21 -38.81
C THR A 427 -3.12 20.12 -37.58
N ALA A 428 -4.25 20.23 -36.87
CA ALA A 428 -4.32 20.89 -35.57
C ALA A 428 -3.94 19.95 -34.41
N LEU A 429 -3.42 18.73 -34.68
CA LEU A 429 -2.95 17.81 -33.65
C LEU A 429 -1.71 18.39 -32.96
N SER A 430 -1.61 18.18 -31.65
CA SER A 430 -0.46 18.60 -30.87
C SER A 430 0.82 17.93 -31.36
N ASP A 431 1.96 18.59 -31.14
CA ASP A 431 3.27 17.99 -31.32
C ASP A 431 3.43 16.77 -30.39
N ALA A 432 4.18 15.78 -30.84
CA ALA A 432 4.54 14.61 -30.00
C ALA A 432 3.33 13.85 -29.39
N LEU A 433 2.18 13.86 -30.04
CA LEU A 433 0.96 13.23 -29.55
C LEU A 433 0.92 11.71 -29.72
N ALA A 434 1.33 11.21 -30.91
CA ALA A 434 1.05 9.85 -31.35
C ALA A 434 2.18 8.88 -31.03
N ASN A 435 1.84 7.74 -30.46
CA ASN A 435 2.75 6.62 -30.30
C ASN A 435 2.87 5.77 -31.58
N LEU A 436 1.79 5.77 -32.37
CA LEU A 436 1.75 5.09 -33.68
C LEU A 436 1.02 5.98 -34.69
N VAL A 437 1.54 6.07 -35.90
CA VAL A 437 0.85 6.66 -37.05
C VAL A 437 0.75 5.62 -38.15
N VAL A 438 -0.45 5.45 -38.69
CA VAL A 438 -0.75 4.60 -39.86
C VAL A 438 -1.65 5.37 -40.85
N SER A 439 -1.88 4.80 -42.02
CA SER A 439 -2.86 5.33 -42.98
C SER A 439 -3.67 4.20 -43.61
N GLU A 440 -4.95 4.46 -43.82
CA GLU A 440 -5.82 3.58 -44.63
C GLU A 440 -5.85 4.04 -46.10
N ARG A 441 -5.70 5.33 -46.39
CA ARG A 441 -5.72 5.83 -47.78
C ARG A 441 -4.56 5.37 -48.62
N THR A 442 -3.40 5.08 -48.01
CA THR A 442 -2.27 4.49 -48.74
C THR A 442 -2.59 3.12 -49.36
N LEU A 443 -3.61 2.44 -48.84
CA LEU A 443 -4.07 1.13 -49.36
C LEU A 443 -4.95 1.28 -50.60
N GLU A 444 -5.48 2.47 -50.91
CA GLU A 444 -6.31 2.71 -52.11
C GLU A 444 -5.48 2.96 -53.34
N GLY A 445 -4.16 3.08 -53.23
CA GLY A 445 -3.25 3.31 -54.36
C GLY A 445 -3.10 4.77 -54.78
N ASP A 446 -3.77 5.68 -54.10
CA ASP A 446 -3.73 7.12 -54.35
C ASP A 446 -2.47 7.80 -53.81
N ALA A 447 -2.42 9.13 -53.90
CA ALA A 447 -1.39 9.94 -53.27
C ALA A 447 -1.38 9.72 -51.76
N TRP A 448 -0.19 9.53 -51.19
CA TRP A 448 -0.04 9.31 -49.75
C TRP A 448 -0.41 10.57 -48.98
N PRO A 449 -1.17 10.43 -47.88
CA PRO A 449 -1.74 11.57 -47.18
C PRO A 449 -0.71 12.27 -46.28
N GLY A 450 -0.78 13.59 -46.22
CA GLY A 450 0.05 14.40 -45.35
C GLY A 450 1.50 14.51 -45.82
N ARG A 451 2.23 15.36 -45.15
CA ARG A 451 3.67 15.52 -45.38
C ARG A 451 4.46 14.68 -44.38
N PRO A 452 5.61 14.09 -44.78
CA PRO A 452 6.48 13.36 -43.87
C PRO A 452 6.86 14.13 -42.61
N ASP A 453 7.09 15.48 -42.74
CA ASP A 453 7.43 16.34 -41.61
C ASP A 453 6.29 16.52 -40.61
N GLU A 454 5.05 16.59 -41.11
CA GLU A 454 3.86 16.71 -40.28
C GLU A 454 3.63 15.41 -39.48
N ILE A 455 3.76 14.27 -40.16
CA ILE A 455 3.69 12.96 -39.47
C ILE A 455 4.78 12.86 -38.41
N ARG A 456 6.00 13.28 -38.70
CA ARG A 456 7.09 13.33 -37.71
C ARG A 456 6.76 14.26 -36.55
N ARG A 457 6.19 15.45 -36.79
CA ARG A 457 5.80 16.42 -35.77
C ARG A 457 4.82 15.80 -34.75
N VAL A 458 3.83 15.08 -35.27
CA VAL A 458 2.78 14.47 -34.44
C VAL A 458 3.25 13.24 -33.67
N LEU A 459 4.28 12.54 -34.14
CA LEU A 459 4.83 11.39 -33.43
C LEU A 459 5.48 11.80 -32.11
N ALA A 460 5.19 11.08 -31.04
CA ALA A 460 5.93 11.18 -29.77
C ALA A 460 7.36 10.61 -29.93
N PRO A 461 8.34 11.07 -29.13
CA PRO A 461 9.64 10.42 -29.04
C PRO A 461 9.50 8.91 -28.75
N GLY A 462 10.24 8.09 -29.51
CA GLY A 462 10.08 6.62 -29.47
C GLY A 462 8.89 6.08 -30.28
N GLY A 463 7.97 6.96 -30.72
CA GLY A 463 6.81 6.57 -31.54
C GLY A 463 7.19 6.15 -32.96
N HIS A 464 6.30 5.43 -33.59
CA HIS A 464 6.49 4.83 -34.92
C HIS A 464 5.44 5.32 -35.92
N ALA A 465 5.86 5.62 -37.14
CA ALA A 465 4.97 5.67 -38.29
C ALA A 465 5.19 4.44 -39.17
N VAL A 466 4.11 3.83 -39.64
CA VAL A 466 4.12 2.69 -40.57
C VAL A 466 3.04 2.93 -41.63
N LEU A 467 3.47 3.34 -42.82
CA LEU A 467 2.59 3.54 -43.95
C LEU A 467 2.80 2.40 -44.95
N VAL A 468 1.73 1.71 -45.31
CA VAL A 468 1.76 0.60 -46.25
C VAL A 468 0.95 1.01 -47.47
N GLY A 469 1.58 1.02 -48.64
CA GLY A 469 0.94 1.33 -49.92
C GLY A 469 0.65 0.08 -50.75
N ALA A 470 -0.32 0.17 -51.64
CA ALA A 470 -0.64 -0.88 -52.60
C ALA A 470 0.54 -1.17 -53.54
N THR A 471 0.50 -2.34 -54.16
CA THR A 471 1.42 -2.69 -55.25
C THR A 471 1.22 -1.80 -56.48
N GLY A 472 2.29 -1.47 -57.19
CA GLY A 472 2.27 -0.58 -58.34
C GLY A 472 2.76 0.81 -58.00
N ALA A 473 3.40 1.48 -58.97
CA ALA A 473 3.87 2.86 -58.85
C ALA A 473 2.71 3.84 -59.08
N THR A 474 2.60 4.88 -58.19
CA THR A 474 1.72 6.00 -58.42
C THR A 474 2.55 7.30 -58.29
N PRO A 475 2.39 8.27 -59.21
CA PRO A 475 3.22 9.49 -59.18
C PRO A 475 3.17 10.22 -57.84
N GLY A 476 1.98 10.32 -57.18
CA GLY A 476 1.82 10.96 -55.90
C GLY A 476 2.57 10.27 -54.78
N ARG A 477 2.60 8.93 -54.76
CA ARG A 477 3.38 8.16 -53.83
C ARG A 477 4.89 8.38 -54.00
N ASP A 478 5.35 8.34 -55.21
CA ASP A 478 6.78 8.46 -55.53
C ASP A 478 7.32 9.84 -55.12
N ILE A 479 6.58 10.91 -55.41
CA ILE A 479 6.89 12.25 -54.92
C ILE A 479 6.94 12.30 -53.38
N TRP A 480 5.97 11.67 -52.74
CA TRP A 480 5.94 11.60 -51.26
C TRP A 480 7.17 10.85 -50.73
N LEU A 481 7.52 9.71 -51.31
CA LEU A 481 8.70 8.92 -50.91
C LEU A 481 10.00 9.68 -51.16
N GLU A 482 10.15 10.40 -52.28
CA GLU A 482 11.30 11.27 -52.55
C GLU A 482 11.45 12.38 -51.47
N SER A 483 10.35 12.92 -50.99
CA SER A 483 10.37 13.94 -49.92
C SER A 483 10.84 13.39 -48.53
N THR A 484 10.97 12.09 -48.39
CA THR A 484 11.49 11.44 -47.18
C THR A 484 13.02 11.35 -47.15
N ALA A 485 13.72 11.64 -48.24
CA ALA A 485 15.17 11.53 -48.35
C ALA A 485 15.89 12.32 -47.25
N GLY A 486 16.82 11.66 -46.53
CA GLY A 486 17.59 12.29 -45.44
C GLY A 486 16.82 12.58 -44.17
N SER A 487 15.52 12.28 -44.11
CA SER A 487 14.64 12.61 -42.97
C SER A 487 14.46 11.48 -41.95
N GLY A 488 15.21 10.37 -42.08
CA GLY A 488 15.19 9.22 -41.17
C GLY A 488 14.08 8.21 -41.43
N TRP A 489 13.34 8.37 -42.51
CA TRP A 489 12.42 7.37 -43.01
C TRP A 489 13.20 6.21 -43.66
N THR A 490 12.67 4.99 -43.50
CA THR A 490 13.13 3.79 -44.19
C THR A 490 12.04 3.31 -45.13
N VAL A 491 12.36 3.21 -46.41
CA VAL A 491 11.44 2.70 -47.45
C VAL A 491 11.88 1.33 -47.89
N ALA A 492 10.94 0.40 -47.99
CA ALA A 492 11.21 -0.96 -48.41
C ALA A 492 10.02 -1.53 -49.20
N ASP A 493 10.33 -2.26 -50.25
CA ASP A 493 9.35 -3.12 -50.94
C ASP A 493 9.01 -4.31 -50.06
N THR A 494 7.73 -4.64 -50.00
CA THR A 494 7.18 -5.78 -49.27
C THR A 494 6.33 -6.64 -50.22
N ARG A 495 6.00 -7.86 -49.79
CA ARG A 495 5.08 -8.71 -50.54
C ARG A 495 3.70 -8.08 -50.79
N SER A 496 3.32 -7.14 -49.91
CA SER A 496 2.02 -6.44 -49.92
C SER A 496 2.07 -5.05 -50.54
N GLY A 497 3.23 -4.61 -51.07
CA GLY A 497 3.44 -3.26 -51.60
C GLY A 497 4.64 -2.56 -51.00
N VAL A 498 4.66 -1.23 -51.04
CA VAL A 498 5.72 -0.39 -50.47
C VAL A 498 5.40 -0.07 -49.02
N SER A 499 6.38 -0.16 -48.14
CA SER A 499 6.28 0.29 -46.73
C SER A 499 7.26 1.40 -46.43
N ALA A 500 6.76 2.54 -45.94
CA ALA A 500 7.57 3.62 -45.38
C ALA A 500 7.46 3.62 -43.85
N ARG A 501 8.58 3.68 -43.17
CA ARG A 501 8.65 3.59 -41.71
C ARG A 501 9.54 4.68 -41.14
N LEU A 502 9.11 5.20 -39.99
CA LEU A 502 9.88 6.15 -39.20
C LEU A 502 9.77 5.76 -37.71
N LYS A 503 10.91 5.74 -37.03
CA LYS A 503 10.94 5.78 -35.54
C LYS A 503 11.45 7.15 -35.11
N ARG A 504 10.65 7.90 -34.36
CA ARG A 504 11.09 9.20 -33.88
C ARG A 504 12.11 9.05 -32.76
N ARG A 505 13.25 9.72 -32.88
CA ARG A 505 14.26 9.76 -31.83
C ARG A 505 13.80 10.63 -30.65
N ALA A 506 14.43 10.45 -29.47
CA ALA A 506 14.25 11.34 -28.35
C ALA A 506 14.58 12.80 -28.73
N PHE A 507 13.99 13.75 -28.04
CA PHE A 507 14.36 15.15 -28.20
C PHE A 507 15.79 15.36 -27.69
N PRO A 508 16.63 16.08 -28.43
CA PRO A 508 17.91 16.52 -27.90
C PRO A 508 17.72 17.36 -26.63
N GLY A 509 18.59 17.18 -25.65
CA GLY A 509 18.50 17.94 -24.40
C GLY A 509 17.36 17.53 -23.46
N SER A 510 16.62 16.44 -23.75
CA SER A 510 15.63 15.93 -22.80
C SER A 510 16.31 15.27 -21.60
N GLY A 511 15.94 15.70 -20.40
CA GLY A 511 16.41 15.16 -19.13
C GLY A 511 15.47 14.09 -18.56
N ALA A 512 15.65 13.79 -17.27
CA ALA A 512 14.82 12.82 -16.56
C ALA A 512 14.67 13.22 -15.08
N TRP A 513 13.53 12.92 -14.50
CA TRP A 513 13.26 13.04 -13.06
C TRP A 513 13.18 11.64 -12.47
N THR A 514 14.32 11.12 -12.03
CA THR A 514 14.51 9.70 -11.69
C THR A 514 14.25 9.37 -10.23
N HIS A 515 14.34 10.36 -9.33
CA HIS A 515 14.23 10.22 -7.88
C HIS A 515 13.35 11.33 -7.30
N GLN A 516 13.07 11.25 -6.00
CA GLN A 516 12.20 12.17 -5.28
C GLN A 516 12.54 13.65 -5.55
N TYR A 517 13.80 14.00 -5.59
CA TYR A 517 14.28 15.37 -5.81
C TYR A 517 15.16 15.46 -7.09
N GLY A 518 14.61 15.04 -8.22
CA GLY A 518 15.27 15.08 -9.52
C GLY A 518 16.15 13.86 -9.78
N THR A 519 17.32 13.84 -9.20
CA THR A 519 18.28 12.74 -9.30
C THR A 519 18.61 12.14 -7.93
N ALA A 520 19.39 11.08 -7.89
CA ALA A 520 19.88 10.48 -6.65
C ALA A 520 20.77 11.43 -5.81
N ALA A 521 21.29 12.50 -6.43
CA ALA A 521 22.04 13.55 -5.77
C ALA A 521 21.15 14.69 -5.22
N ASN A 522 19.84 14.55 -5.28
CA ASN A 522 18.85 15.56 -4.85
C ASN A 522 19.05 16.92 -5.55
N THR A 523 19.27 16.90 -6.86
CA THR A 523 19.62 18.10 -7.65
C THR A 523 18.45 19.05 -7.87
N ALA A 524 17.21 18.62 -7.58
CA ALA A 524 15.97 19.37 -7.84
C ALA A 524 15.81 19.84 -9.31
N THR A 525 16.45 19.14 -10.24
CA THR A 525 16.39 19.42 -11.67
C THR A 525 16.36 18.10 -12.45
N SER A 526 15.62 18.10 -13.56
CA SER A 526 15.61 17.01 -14.53
C SER A 526 16.79 17.03 -15.49
N GLY A 527 17.50 18.17 -15.57
CA GLY A 527 18.56 18.38 -16.56
C GLY A 527 18.01 18.65 -17.97
N ASP A 528 16.72 19.00 -18.13
CA ASP A 528 16.17 19.39 -19.42
C ASP A 528 16.82 20.69 -19.93
N GLU A 529 17.21 20.68 -21.21
CA GLU A 529 17.56 21.87 -21.95
C GLU A 529 16.28 22.43 -22.56
N LEU A 530 15.81 23.59 -22.07
CA LEU A 530 14.57 24.21 -22.52
C LEU A 530 14.70 24.86 -23.91
N GLY A 531 15.80 24.61 -24.61
CA GLY A 531 16.04 25.10 -25.95
C GLY A 531 16.07 26.63 -26.02
N GLN A 532 15.17 27.21 -26.82
CA GLN A 532 15.09 28.66 -26.99
C GLN A 532 14.01 29.31 -26.09
N ALA A 533 13.41 28.58 -25.15
CA ALA A 533 12.43 29.16 -24.22
C ALA A 533 13.15 30.16 -23.31
N ALA A 534 12.80 31.43 -23.44
CA ALA A 534 13.39 32.53 -22.68
C ALA A 534 12.50 32.97 -21.50
N ALA A 535 11.21 32.60 -21.52
CA ALA A 535 10.25 32.99 -20.51
C ALA A 535 9.12 31.97 -20.39
N THR A 536 8.35 32.03 -19.29
CA THR A 536 7.24 31.10 -19.00
C THR A 536 6.16 31.10 -20.11
N GLN A 537 5.98 32.20 -20.80
CA GLN A 537 5.05 32.31 -21.93
C GLN A 537 5.43 31.47 -23.15
N ASP A 538 6.68 31.01 -23.23
CA ASP A 538 7.16 30.12 -24.28
C ASP A 538 6.76 28.64 -24.01
N LEU A 539 6.29 28.36 -22.81
CA LEU A 539 5.80 27.04 -22.42
C LEU A 539 4.32 26.91 -22.80
N GLN A 540 3.95 25.76 -23.33
CA GLN A 540 2.59 25.46 -23.74
C GLN A 540 2.11 24.20 -23.04
N LEU A 541 0.79 24.13 -22.80
CA LEU A 541 0.16 22.96 -22.25
C LEU A 541 0.13 21.83 -23.29
N GLN A 542 0.77 20.68 -22.97
CA GLN A 542 0.81 19.53 -23.86
C GLN A 542 -0.47 18.71 -23.80
N TRP A 543 -0.92 18.38 -22.59
CA TRP A 543 -2.15 17.62 -22.36
C TRP A 543 -2.71 17.88 -20.95
N LEU A 544 -4.00 17.60 -20.78
CA LEU A 544 -4.70 17.53 -19.50
C LEU A 544 -5.41 16.19 -19.42
N GLY A 545 -5.34 15.52 -18.27
CA GLY A 545 -5.97 14.23 -18.11
C GLY A 545 -5.95 13.71 -16.67
N ARG A 546 -6.43 12.49 -16.50
CA ARG A 546 -6.37 11.75 -15.25
C ARG A 546 -4.95 11.24 -14.99
N PRO A 547 -4.59 10.91 -13.73
CA PRO A 547 -5.42 11.05 -12.55
C PRO A 547 -5.55 12.49 -12.11
N GLY A 548 -6.68 12.82 -11.47
CA GLY A 548 -6.88 14.08 -10.80
C GLY A 548 -6.23 14.14 -9.41
N PRO A 549 -6.49 15.18 -8.62
CA PRO A 549 -5.95 15.35 -7.27
C PRO A 549 -6.38 14.25 -6.30
N ASP A 550 -7.49 13.57 -6.54
CA ASP A 550 -8.01 12.48 -5.70
C ASP A 550 -7.15 11.21 -5.74
N PHE A 551 -6.23 11.12 -6.69
CA PHE A 551 -5.30 9.99 -6.79
C PHE A 551 -4.34 9.94 -5.59
N GLY A 552 -3.88 11.08 -5.11
CA GLY A 552 -3.13 11.24 -3.87
C GLY A 552 -4.07 11.51 -2.69
N ILE A 553 -3.48 11.75 -1.52
CA ILE A 553 -4.24 12.12 -0.31
C ILE A 553 -4.50 13.62 -0.27
N ASP A 554 -3.58 14.39 -0.84
CA ASP A 554 -3.56 15.84 -0.66
C ASP A 554 -2.86 16.49 -1.86
N ARG A 555 -3.27 17.71 -2.14
CA ARG A 555 -2.61 18.62 -3.08
C ARG A 555 -1.25 19.15 -2.58
N ASN A 556 -0.93 18.92 -1.32
CA ASN A 556 0.32 19.35 -0.72
C ASN A 556 1.47 18.35 -1.03
N PRO A 557 2.74 18.78 -1.05
CA PRO A 557 3.89 17.96 -1.45
C PRO A 557 4.30 16.94 -0.39
N ARG A 558 3.33 16.17 0.10
CA ARG A 558 3.58 15.08 1.07
C ARG A 558 3.70 13.72 0.43
N MET A 559 3.04 13.56 -0.72
CA MET A 559 3.18 12.36 -1.53
C MET A 559 4.54 12.37 -2.25
N PRO A 560 5.09 11.21 -2.59
CA PRO A 560 6.26 11.14 -3.44
C PRO A 560 6.05 11.92 -4.76
N ALA A 561 7.08 12.66 -5.18
CA ALA A 561 7.04 13.38 -6.46
C ALA A 561 6.87 12.40 -7.62
N PRO A 562 6.12 12.76 -8.67
CA PRO A 562 6.08 11.98 -9.90
C PRO A 562 7.48 11.80 -10.49
N LEU A 563 7.74 10.61 -11.07
CA LEU A 563 8.98 10.34 -11.79
C LEU A 563 8.72 10.42 -13.30
N ALA A 564 9.67 10.99 -14.05
CA ALA A 564 9.58 11.14 -15.51
C ALA A 564 10.83 10.57 -16.17
N VAL A 565 10.71 9.40 -16.81
CA VAL A 565 11.86 8.69 -17.39
C VAL A 565 11.43 7.97 -18.67
N GLY A 566 12.25 8.06 -19.71
CA GLY A 566 12.07 7.29 -20.95
C GLY A 566 10.71 7.53 -21.63
N GLY A 567 10.17 8.74 -21.54
CA GLY A 567 8.85 9.10 -22.10
C GLY A 567 7.67 8.57 -21.28
N ARG A 568 7.89 8.13 -20.06
CA ARG A 568 6.86 7.66 -19.12
C ARG A 568 6.83 8.57 -17.90
N LEU A 569 5.62 8.77 -17.39
CA LEU A 569 5.37 9.51 -16.17
C LEU A 569 4.75 8.55 -15.14
N PHE A 570 5.42 8.38 -14.01
CA PHE A 570 4.96 7.52 -12.93
C PHE A 570 4.37 8.37 -11.82
N HIS A 571 3.17 8.02 -11.36
CA HIS A 571 2.52 8.62 -10.20
C HIS A 571 2.29 7.58 -9.12
N GLN A 572 2.63 7.93 -7.89
CA GLN A 572 2.26 7.17 -6.71
C GLN A 572 1.07 7.82 -6.02
N GLY A 573 0.01 7.06 -5.82
CA GLY A 573 -1.14 7.45 -5.03
C GLY A 573 -1.20 6.68 -3.70
N MET A 574 -2.35 6.75 -3.04
CA MET A 574 -2.62 5.93 -1.86
C MET A 574 -2.70 4.46 -2.25
N ASN A 575 -1.71 3.66 -1.82
CA ASN A 575 -1.64 2.22 -2.08
C ASN A 575 -1.65 1.85 -3.58
N ARG A 576 -1.28 2.76 -4.47
CA ARG A 576 -1.29 2.52 -5.90
C ARG A 576 -0.17 3.23 -6.64
N VAL A 577 0.20 2.67 -7.77
CA VAL A 577 1.14 3.28 -8.72
C VAL A 577 0.59 3.15 -10.13
N ILE A 578 0.74 4.19 -10.94
CA ILE A 578 0.37 4.18 -12.35
C ILE A 578 1.51 4.69 -13.21
N ALA A 579 1.54 4.24 -14.46
CA ALA A 579 2.37 4.78 -15.51
C ALA A 579 1.50 5.38 -16.61
N LEU A 580 1.88 6.58 -17.02
CA LEU A 580 1.29 7.31 -18.14
C LEU A 580 2.32 7.50 -19.23
N ASP A 581 1.87 7.66 -20.45
CA ASP A 581 2.69 8.25 -21.50
C ASP A 581 2.92 9.73 -21.16
N ALA A 582 4.17 10.16 -21.09
CA ALA A 582 4.52 11.53 -20.69
C ALA A 582 4.09 12.60 -21.71
N PHE A 583 3.89 12.22 -22.99
CA PHE A 583 3.59 13.13 -24.08
C PHE A 583 2.10 13.31 -24.35
N ASN A 584 1.26 12.34 -23.95
CA ASN A 584 -0.18 12.38 -24.25
C ASN A 584 -1.09 11.96 -23.10
N GLY A 585 -0.53 11.60 -21.94
CA GLY A 585 -1.29 11.24 -20.74
C GLY A 585 -2.08 9.95 -20.81
N THR A 586 -1.89 9.10 -21.82
CA THR A 586 -2.57 7.81 -21.89
C THR A 586 -2.06 6.83 -20.83
N PHE A 587 -2.98 6.04 -20.26
CA PHE A 587 -2.63 5.03 -19.27
C PHE A 587 -1.86 3.88 -19.89
N LEU A 588 -0.69 3.58 -19.33
CA LEU A 588 0.10 2.42 -19.72
C LEU A 588 -0.22 1.21 -18.85
N TRP A 589 -0.17 1.37 -17.53
CA TRP A 589 -0.51 0.34 -16.55
C TRP A 589 -0.74 0.94 -15.16
N SER A 590 -1.39 0.17 -14.28
CA SER A 590 -1.58 0.51 -12.87
C SER A 590 -1.49 -0.73 -11.99
N LEU A 591 -1.09 -0.54 -10.73
CA LEU A 591 -1.06 -1.57 -9.70
C LEU A 591 -1.59 -0.98 -8.39
N GLU A 592 -2.43 -1.73 -7.69
CA GLU A 592 -2.84 -1.47 -6.31
C GLU A 592 -1.94 -2.30 -5.39
N ILE A 593 -1.19 -1.63 -4.50
CA ILE A 593 -0.20 -2.26 -3.61
C ILE A 593 -0.39 -1.71 -2.20
N PRO A 594 -1.07 -2.41 -1.28
CA PRO A 594 -1.45 -1.88 0.04
C PRO A 594 -0.29 -1.40 0.90
N LEU A 595 0.90 -2.01 0.79
CA LEU A 595 2.09 -1.64 1.56
C LEU A 595 2.96 -0.57 0.89
N LEU A 596 2.52 -0.04 -0.25
CA LEU A 596 3.24 1.02 -0.96
C LEU A 596 3.11 2.38 -0.29
N ARG A 597 2.01 2.62 0.41
CA ARG A 597 1.65 3.92 0.94
C ARG A 597 2.76 4.56 1.75
N ARG A 598 3.24 5.71 1.29
CA ARG A 598 4.20 6.55 2.01
C ARG A 598 3.82 8.02 1.85
N VAL A 599 3.80 8.74 2.96
CA VAL A 599 3.45 10.17 3.03
C VAL A 599 4.45 10.91 3.92
N ASN A 600 4.39 12.25 3.99
CA ASN A 600 5.33 13.07 4.75
C ASN A 600 6.79 12.86 4.33
N ILE A 601 7.03 12.81 3.04
CA ILE A 601 8.37 12.62 2.46
C ILE A 601 9.43 13.57 3.02
N PRO A 602 9.15 14.85 3.34
CA PRO A 602 10.12 15.74 3.98
C PRO A 602 10.63 15.25 5.35
N ARG A 603 9.91 14.33 6.00
CA ARG A 603 10.31 13.74 7.29
C ARG A 603 10.83 12.32 7.17
N ASP A 604 10.60 11.69 6.03
CA ASP A 604 11.03 10.33 5.69
C ASP A 604 12.03 10.38 4.53
N ALA A 605 11.87 9.54 3.52
CA ALA A 605 12.65 9.54 2.29
C ALA A 605 11.79 9.03 1.14
N GLY A 606 12.21 9.29 -0.09
CA GLY A 606 11.61 8.69 -1.26
C GLY A 606 11.65 7.16 -1.17
N ASN A 607 10.52 6.54 -1.48
CA ASN A 607 10.34 5.08 -1.47
C ASN A 607 10.36 4.48 -2.88
N TRP A 608 10.73 5.25 -3.89
CA TRP A 608 10.82 4.81 -5.26
C TRP A 608 11.83 5.61 -6.08
N CYS A 609 12.35 4.98 -7.12
CA CYS A 609 13.18 5.59 -8.14
C CYS A 609 13.04 4.82 -9.46
N ALA A 610 13.42 5.42 -10.58
CA ALA A 610 13.30 4.77 -11.90
C ALA A 610 14.50 5.06 -12.79
N ASP A 611 14.77 4.11 -13.67
CA ASP A 611 15.57 4.30 -14.87
C ASP A 611 14.71 4.02 -16.14
N ALA A 612 15.32 3.92 -17.31
CA ALA A 612 14.58 3.68 -18.55
C ALA A 612 13.85 2.33 -18.57
N ASP A 613 14.38 1.32 -17.89
CA ASP A 613 13.95 -0.08 -17.97
C ASP A 613 13.16 -0.52 -16.75
N ALA A 614 13.52 0.00 -15.56
CA ALA A 614 12.96 -0.45 -14.30
C ALA A 614 12.47 0.70 -13.41
N LEU A 615 11.33 0.48 -12.75
CA LEU A 615 10.85 1.24 -11.61
C LEU A 615 11.09 0.41 -10.35
N TYR A 616 11.83 0.96 -9.41
CA TYR A 616 12.12 0.34 -8.12
C TYR A 616 11.22 0.98 -7.05
N VAL A 617 10.53 0.13 -6.29
CA VAL A 617 9.54 0.59 -5.30
C VAL A 617 9.74 -0.17 -3.99
N ALA A 618 9.89 0.55 -2.87
CA ALA A 618 9.93 -0.04 -1.55
C ALA A 618 8.51 -0.45 -1.10
N VAL A 619 8.30 -1.73 -0.81
CA VAL A 619 7.03 -2.32 -0.41
C VAL A 619 7.25 -3.15 0.85
N GLY A 620 6.91 -2.59 2.03
CA GLY A 620 7.20 -3.24 3.30
C GLY A 620 8.70 -3.49 3.49
N ASN A 621 9.10 -4.73 3.71
CA ASN A 621 10.50 -5.16 3.84
C ASN A 621 11.18 -5.53 2.52
N GLN A 622 10.56 -5.26 1.38
CA GLN A 622 11.06 -5.58 0.05
C GLN A 622 11.23 -4.35 -0.82
N ALA A 623 12.12 -4.43 -1.81
CA ALA A 623 12.11 -3.55 -2.97
C ALA A 623 11.67 -4.35 -4.20
N TRP A 624 10.63 -3.89 -4.87
CA TRP A 624 10.13 -4.48 -6.10
C TRP A 624 10.76 -3.78 -7.30
N GLN A 625 11.18 -4.58 -8.26
CA GLN A 625 11.62 -4.12 -9.56
C GLN A 625 10.51 -4.37 -10.57
N LEU A 626 9.96 -3.31 -11.12
CA LEU A 626 8.86 -3.33 -12.09
C LEU A 626 9.37 -2.90 -13.46
N ASP A 627 9.03 -3.65 -14.50
CA ASP A 627 9.26 -3.25 -15.88
C ASP A 627 8.51 -1.96 -16.20
N THR A 628 9.20 -0.93 -16.65
CA THR A 628 8.62 0.41 -16.85
C THR A 628 7.54 0.44 -17.94
N ALA A 629 7.59 -0.45 -18.92
CA ALA A 629 6.65 -0.48 -20.04
C ALA A 629 5.33 -1.20 -19.71
N SER A 630 5.38 -2.21 -18.84
CA SER A 630 4.24 -3.10 -18.56
C SER A 630 3.75 -3.09 -17.14
N GLY A 631 4.55 -2.62 -16.17
CA GLY A 631 4.28 -2.75 -14.75
C GLY A 631 4.49 -4.17 -14.19
N ARG A 632 4.96 -5.11 -15.03
CA ARG A 632 5.23 -6.48 -14.60
C ARG A 632 6.38 -6.50 -13.61
N ARG A 633 6.19 -7.17 -12.47
CA ARG A 633 7.26 -7.37 -11.49
C ARG A 633 8.31 -8.32 -12.07
N ILE A 634 9.53 -7.84 -12.24
CA ILE A 634 10.66 -8.56 -12.82
C ILE A 634 11.70 -8.97 -11.78
N GLY A 635 11.65 -8.41 -10.58
CA GLY A 635 12.52 -8.76 -9.48
C GLY A 635 11.96 -8.33 -8.13
N VAL A 636 12.45 -8.97 -7.08
CA VAL A 636 12.20 -8.62 -5.67
C VAL A 636 13.52 -8.76 -4.92
N LEU A 637 13.88 -7.73 -4.17
CA LEU A 637 15.03 -7.73 -3.29
C LEU A 637 14.53 -7.65 -1.84
N GLU A 638 14.96 -8.58 -1.02
CA GLU A 638 14.68 -8.60 0.42
C GLU A 638 15.63 -7.65 1.15
N LEU A 639 15.30 -7.25 2.37
CA LEU A 639 16.28 -6.62 3.26
C LEU A 639 17.47 -7.57 3.53
N PRO A 640 18.68 -7.03 3.82
CA PRO A 640 19.78 -7.86 4.30
C PRO A 640 19.35 -8.74 5.47
N GLU A 641 19.83 -9.98 5.54
CA GLU A 641 19.35 -11.01 6.46
C GLU A 641 19.25 -10.55 7.92
N GLN A 642 20.28 -9.82 8.39
CA GLN A 642 20.34 -9.29 9.74
C GLN A 642 19.31 -8.18 10.05
N HIS A 643 18.62 -7.67 9.03
CA HIS A 643 17.61 -6.62 9.14
C HIS A 643 16.24 -7.04 8.59
N ARG A 644 15.97 -8.35 8.40
CA ARG A 644 14.66 -8.80 7.90
C ARG A 644 13.57 -8.70 8.94
N ASP A 645 13.92 -9.06 10.17
CA ASP A 645 12.97 -9.06 11.28
C ASP A 645 12.87 -7.66 11.90
N GLY A 646 11.66 -7.21 12.12
CA GLY A 646 11.38 -5.93 12.76
C GLY A 646 11.76 -4.68 11.93
N HIS A 647 12.13 -4.84 10.65
CA HIS A 647 12.48 -3.71 9.78
C HIS A 647 11.71 -3.71 8.46
N MET A 648 11.68 -2.55 7.84
CA MET A 648 11.15 -2.31 6.50
C MET A 648 12.16 -1.52 5.67
N TRP A 649 11.96 -1.51 4.36
CA TRP A 649 12.80 -0.75 3.45
C TRP A 649 12.59 0.76 3.68
N GLY A 650 13.66 1.48 3.94
CA GLY A 650 13.65 2.94 4.14
C GLY A 650 13.81 3.72 2.83
N ALA A 651 14.93 4.41 2.67
CA ALA A 651 15.30 5.10 1.44
C ALA A 651 15.61 4.10 0.31
N ILE A 652 15.39 4.52 -0.93
CA ILE A 652 15.71 3.74 -2.12
C ILE A 652 16.28 4.66 -3.22
N ALA A 653 17.39 4.26 -3.85
CA ALA A 653 17.96 4.95 -4.99
C ALA A 653 18.65 3.97 -5.94
N HIS A 654 18.59 4.21 -7.25
CA HIS A 654 19.30 3.44 -8.26
C HIS A 654 20.30 4.32 -9.02
N VAL A 655 21.58 3.95 -8.96
CA VAL A 655 22.67 4.71 -9.59
C VAL A 655 23.70 3.73 -10.14
N ASP A 656 24.17 3.96 -11.35
CA ASP A 656 25.22 3.20 -12.02
C ASP A 656 25.03 1.68 -11.96
N GLY A 657 23.77 1.23 -12.20
CA GLY A 657 23.39 -0.18 -12.20
C GLY A 657 23.31 -0.83 -10.82
N ARG A 658 23.32 -0.04 -9.74
CA ARG A 658 23.25 -0.53 -8.36
C ARG A 658 22.07 0.09 -7.62
N LEU A 659 21.37 -0.72 -6.83
CA LEU A 659 20.28 -0.27 -5.97
C LEU A 659 20.78 -0.07 -4.55
N PHE A 660 20.60 1.14 -4.05
CA PHE A 660 20.93 1.52 -2.67
C PHE A 660 19.65 1.55 -1.83
N GLY A 661 19.78 1.13 -0.60
CA GLY A 661 18.68 1.11 0.34
C GLY A 661 19.11 1.43 1.76
N SER A 662 18.12 1.69 2.60
CA SER A 662 18.31 1.80 4.04
C SER A 662 17.28 0.94 4.78
N SER A 663 17.60 0.54 6.01
CA SER A 663 16.77 -0.30 6.87
C SER A 663 16.20 0.52 8.01
N VAL A 664 14.87 0.66 8.09
CA VAL A 664 14.17 1.34 9.19
C VAL A 664 13.34 0.35 9.99
N LYS A 665 13.20 0.57 11.30
CA LYS A 665 12.33 -0.23 12.16
C LYS A 665 10.89 -0.21 11.65
N THR A 666 10.19 -1.33 11.69
CA THR A 666 8.80 -1.45 11.23
C THR A 666 7.91 -0.42 11.91
N GLY A 667 6.97 0.15 11.14
CA GLY A 667 6.06 1.19 11.63
C GLY A 667 6.65 2.60 11.69
N SER A 668 7.95 2.78 11.37
CA SER A 668 8.60 4.09 11.46
C SER A 668 8.34 4.99 10.26
N SER A 669 8.19 4.44 9.05
CA SER A 669 7.81 5.21 7.87
C SER A 669 6.42 5.80 8.01
N TYR A 670 6.23 7.03 7.53
CA TYR A 670 4.93 7.67 7.58
C TYR A 670 3.98 7.05 6.55
N THR A 671 2.97 6.32 7.02
CA THR A 671 1.91 5.74 6.21
C THR A 671 0.55 6.38 6.47
N ALA A 672 0.42 7.18 7.54
CA ALA A 672 -0.75 7.96 7.87
C ALA A 672 -0.57 9.42 7.44
N TYR A 673 -1.65 10.04 7.00
CA TYR A 673 -1.67 11.38 6.42
C TYR A 673 -1.02 12.44 7.34
N TRP A 674 -1.39 12.49 8.60
CA TRP A 674 -0.89 13.48 9.55
C TRP A 674 0.21 12.94 10.46
N GLY A 675 0.40 11.61 10.52
CA GLY A 675 1.35 10.98 11.42
C GLY A 675 1.18 11.39 12.89
N GLY A 676 -0.02 11.81 13.30
CA GLY A 676 -0.28 12.32 14.63
C GLY A 676 0.41 13.65 14.98
N GLN A 677 1.01 14.33 14.02
CA GLN A 677 1.77 15.57 14.22
C GLN A 677 1.28 16.66 13.27
N ASN A 678 1.42 17.92 13.68
CA ASN A 678 1.06 19.07 12.86
C ASN A 678 1.85 19.07 11.55
N TRP A 679 1.18 19.43 10.49
CA TRP A 679 1.77 19.52 9.15
C TRP A 679 2.91 20.54 9.06
N TYR A 680 2.65 21.73 9.54
CA TYR A 680 3.70 22.71 9.67
C TYR A 680 4.52 22.33 10.88
N ASP A 681 5.81 22.17 10.69
CA ASP A 681 6.70 21.85 11.75
C ASP A 681 6.46 22.77 12.93
N ALA A 682 6.47 22.20 14.11
CA ALA A 682 6.61 22.96 15.32
C ALA A 682 7.76 23.96 15.09
N THR A 683 7.65 25.11 15.68
CA THR A 683 8.57 26.25 15.55
C THR A 683 10.06 25.91 15.72
N LYS A 684 10.40 24.67 16.04
CA LYS A 684 11.77 24.14 16.12
C LYS A 684 11.87 22.86 15.31
N ALA A 685 12.73 22.84 14.30
CA ALA A 685 12.99 21.68 13.46
C ALA A 685 13.43 20.43 14.25
N SER A 686 14.12 20.62 15.38
CA SER A 686 14.52 19.58 16.32
C SER A 686 13.34 18.88 17.00
N ALA A 687 12.17 19.49 17.08
CA ALA A 687 10.96 18.89 17.66
C ALA A 687 10.19 18.02 16.64
N THR A 688 10.60 18.00 15.37
CA THR A 688 9.95 17.24 14.32
C THR A 688 10.61 15.88 14.15
N ALA A 689 9.87 14.79 14.38
CA ALA A 689 10.38 13.45 14.17
C ALA A 689 10.86 13.25 12.74
N LYS A 690 12.09 12.74 12.59
CA LYS A 690 12.68 12.30 11.31
C LYS A 690 12.69 10.79 11.29
N VAL A 691 12.51 10.21 10.10
CA VAL A 691 12.71 8.77 9.93
C VAL A 691 14.19 8.51 9.80
N CYS A 692 14.71 7.64 10.66
CA CYS A 692 16.11 7.28 10.73
C CYS A 692 16.29 5.78 10.49
N SER A 693 17.40 5.43 9.90
CA SER A 693 17.76 4.05 9.56
C SER A 693 18.91 3.54 10.42
N ASP A 694 18.84 2.24 10.71
CA ASP A 694 19.88 1.51 11.47
C ASP A 694 21.00 0.99 10.57
N ALA A 695 20.74 0.86 9.25
CA ALA A 695 21.74 0.42 8.28
C ALA A 695 21.51 1.01 6.88
N LEU A 696 22.59 1.11 6.14
CA LEU A 696 22.66 1.41 4.72
C LEU A 696 23.21 0.20 3.98
N PHE A 697 22.76 -0.05 2.77
CA PHE A 697 23.21 -1.20 1.98
C PHE A 697 23.07 -0.95 0.48
N ALA A 698 23.72 -1.80 -0.32
CA ALA A 698 23.59 -1.78 -1.77
C ALA A 698 23.49 -3.18 -2.36
N TYR A 699 22.70 -3.29 -3.42
CA TYR A 699 22.48 -4.48 -4.21
C TYR A 699 22.93 -4.29 -5.65
N ASP A 700 23.46 -5.36 -6.26
CA ASP A 700 23.52 -5.51 -7.72
C ASP A 700 22.16 -6.12 -8.15
N PRO A 701 21.19 -5.33 -8.69
CA PRO A 701 19.80 -5.77 -8.79
C PRO A 701 19.59 -6.88 -9.83
N GLY A 702 20.41 -6.95 -10.86
CA GLY A 702 20.32 -8.00 -11.88
C GLY A 702 20.46 -9.41 -11.28
N PRO A 703 21.58 -9.74 -10.61
CA PRO A 703 21.73 -11.01 -9.90
C PRO A 703 21.05 -11.04 -8.52
N GLY A 704 20.47 -9.94 -8.03
CA GLY A 704 19.90 -9.85 -6.69
C GLY A 704 20.91 -9.99 -5.56
N ARG A 705 22.19 -9.70 -5.84
CA ARG A 705 23.31 -9.92 -4.90
C ARG A 705 23.54 -8.70 -4.03
N LEU A 706 23.58 -8.91 -2.71
CA LEU A 706 24.00 -7.91 -1.75
C LEU A 706 25.48 -7.58 -1.97
N ALA A 707 25.78 -6.32 -2.26
CA ALA A 707 27.15 -5.84 -2.50
C ALA A 707 27.83 -5.48 -1.18
N TRP A 708 27.17 -4.75 -0.31
CA TRP A 708 27.65 -4.38 1.02
C TRP A 708 26.49 -3.96 1.94
N VAL A 709 26.75 -4.05 3.25
CA VAL A 709 25.94 -3.48 4.33
C VAL A 709 26.84 -2.69 5.24
N ARG A 710 26.38 -1.52 5.68
CA ARG A 710 27.00 -0.71 6.73
C ARG A 710 25.95 -0.49 7.82
N ALA A 711 26.24 -0.91 9.02
CA ALA A 711 25.51 -0.61 10.23
C ALA A 711 26.41 0.20 11.19
N GLY A 712 25.80 1.01 12.04
CA GLY A 712 26.49 1.85 13.02
C GLY A 712 25.91 3.25 13.02
N GLY A 713 25.61 3.85 14.12
CA GLY A 713 24.94 5.14 14.22
C GLY A 713 23.49 5.17 13.69
N THR A 714 22.87 6.31 13.84
CA THR A 714 21.48 6.58 13.42
C THR A 714 21.51 7.47 12.18
N ALA A 715 21.28 6.89 11.01
CA ALA A 715 21.31 7.59 9.72
C ALA A 715 19.98 8.32 9.46
N ILE A 716 20.02 9.61 9.18
CA ILE A 716 18.84 10.42 8.88
C ILE A 716 18.48 10.24 7.39
N ASN A 717 17.39 9.58 7.09
CA ASN A 717 17.02 9.17 5.72
C ASN A 717 16.94 10.32 4.72
N THR A 718 16.40 11.47 5.12
CA THR A 718 16.24 12.65 4.24
C THR A 718 17.56 13.27 3.79
N THR A 719 18.68 12.90 4.41
CA THR A 719 20.02 13.41 4.08
C THR A 719 20.78 12.53 3.10
N ILE A 720 20.23 11.37 2.74
CA ILE A 720 20.88 10.43 1.82
C ILE A 720 20.91 11.04 0.41
N ALA A 721 22.13 11.16 -0.14
CA ALA A 721 22.37 11.63 -1.50
C ALA A 721 23.50 10.83 -2.15
N LEU A 722 23.38 10.53 -3.45
CA LEU A 722 24.37 9.78 -4.21
C LEU A 722 24.84 10.57 -5.43
N GLY A 723 26.14 10.69 -5.58
CA GLY A 723 26.75 11.35 -6.73
C GLY A 723 28.28 11.23 -6.74
N GLY A 724 28.88 11.24 -7.92
CA GLY A 724 30.34 11.17 -8.07
C GLY A 724 30.98 9.92 -7.46
N GLY A 725 30.27 8.76 -7.51
CA GLY A 725 30.75 7.51 -6.93
C GLY A 725 30.74 7.50 -5.39
N ARG A 726 29.99 8.39 -4.76
CA ARG A 726 29.86 8.52 -3.31
C ARG A 726 28.40 8.45 -2.85
N LEU A 727 28.18 7.93 -1.64
CA LEU A 727 26.96 8.08 -0.86
C LEU A 727 27.26 9.04 0.30
N TYR A 728 26.48 10.09 0.40
CA TYR A 728 26.54 11.06 1.48
C TYR A 728 25.36 10.87 2.42
N VAL A 729 25.60 11.00 3.72
CA VAL A 729 24.54 10.87 4.74
C VAL A 729 24.95 11.57 6.04
N VAL A 730 24.00 12.10 6.77
CA VAL A 730 24.18 12.55 8.15
C VAL A 730 23.80 11.42 9.09
N GLU A 731 24.73 11.10 10.00
CA GLU A 731 24.62 10.06 11.00
C GLU A 731 24.83 10.65 12.40
N SER A 732 23.95 10.36 13.35
CA SER A 732 24.19 10.63 14.77
C SER A 732 24.79 9.38 15.42
N ARG A 733 25.86 9.54 16.20
CA ARG A 733 26.52 8.48 16.98
C ARG A 733 26.17 8.54 18.46
N ASN A 734 25.21 9.37 18.83
CA ASN A 734 24.74 9.43 20.21
C ASN A 734 24.18 8.05 20.64
N SER A 735 24.86 7.42 21.60
CA SER A 735 24.52 6.07 22.06
C SER A 735 23.13 6.00 22.71
N ALA A 736 22.57 7.10 23.19
CA ALA A 736 21.21 7.16 23.73
C ALA A 736 20.14 6.81 22.66
N LEU A 737 20.45 7.04 21.37
CA LEU A 737 19.55 6.74 20.27
C LEU A 737 19.50 5.24 19.93
N ALA A 738 20.50 4.46 20.30
CA ALA A 738 20.53 3.02 20.04
C ALA A 738 19.38 2.28 20.74
N SER A 739 18.90 2.80 21.86
CA SER A 739 17.75 2.27 22.61
C SER A 739 16.38 2.70 22.09
N GLN A 740 16.32 3.56 21.07
CA GLN A 740 15.04 4.00 20.48
C GLN A 740 14.33 2.80 19.85
N ARG A 741 13.09 2.57 20.26
CA ARG A 741 12.27 1.43 19.79
C ARG A 741 11.71 1.65 18.38
N THR A 742 11.67 2.88 17.93
CA THR A 742 11.15 3.28 16.62
C THR A 742 12.19 4.09 15.86
N GLY A 743 12.18 4.01 14.54
CA GLY A 743 12.97 4.85 13.68
C GLY A 743 12.40 6.27 13.48
N ARG A 744 11.24 6.61 14.06
CA ARG A 744 10.75 8.01 14.14
C ARG A 744 11.39 8.68 15.33
N VAL A 745 12.47 9.41 15.11
CA VAL A 745 13.26 10.04 16.17
C VAL A 745 12.96 11.52 16.24
N ASN A 746 12.39 11.96 17.37
CA ASN A 746 12.19 13.36 17.75
C ASN A 746 13.00 13.74 19.00
N ASP A 747 13.90 12.85 19.42
CA ASP A 747 14.77 13.07 20.57
C ASP A 747 15.82 14.16 20.24
N PRO A 748 16.00 15.18 21.08
CA PRO A 748 17.05 16.20 20.89
C PRO A 748 18.46 15.62 20.75
N GLY A 749 18.70 14.42 21.29
CA GLY A 749 19.95 13.67 21.12
C GLY A 749 20.28 13.33 19.68
N LEU A 750 19.30 13.34 18.77
CA LEU A 750 19.54 13.14 17.33
C LEU A 750 20.47 14.21 16.74
N TRP A 751 20.43 15.41 17.30
CA TRP A 751 21.20 16.58 16.86
C TRP A 751 22.56 16.70 17.57
N GLN A 752 22.92 15.68 18.36
CA GLN A 752 24.20 15.59 19.04
C GLN A 752 25.07 14.52 18.40
N ASP A 753 26.38 14.70 18.49
CA ASP A 753 27.40 13.79 17.97
C ASP A 753 27.14 13.39 16.50
N GLN A 754 26.84 14.39 15.67
CA GLN A 754 26.54 14.22 14.27
C GLN A 754 27.76 14.30 13.36
N PHE A 755 27.77 13.48 12.35
CA PHE A 755 28.78 13.43 11.31
C PHE A 755 28.16 13.44 9.93
N LEU A 756 28.70 14.26 9.04
CA LEU A 756 28.50 14.11 7.62
C LEU A 756 29.50 13.06 7.10
N LEU A 757 28.98 11.99 6.57
CA LEU A 757 29.77 10.89 6.02
C LEU A 757 29.81 10.94 4.50
N ALA A 758 30.95 10.60 3.90
CA ALA A 758 31.07 10.20 2.51
C ALA A 758 31.55 8.75 2.44
N LEU A 759 30.71 7.89 1.92
CA LEU A 759 30.99 6.48 1.71
C LEU A 759 31.32 6.24 0.24
N ASP A 760 32.24 5.33 -0.03
CA ASP A 760 32.45 4.80 -1.38
C ASP A 760 31.20 4.01 -1.80
N ALA A 761 30.54 4.43 -2.86
CA ALA A 761 29.27 3.84 -3.29
C ALA A 761 29.40 2.37 -3.73
N ALA A 762 30.56 1.96 -4.21
CA ALA A 762 30.80 0.60 -4.66
C ALA A 762 31.00 -0.39 -3.51
N THR A 763 31.59 0.06 -2.40
CA THR A 763 32.05 -0.81 -1.31
C THR A 763 31.44 -0.53 0.05
N GLY A 764 30.71 0.61 0.21
CA GLY A 764 30.18 1.06 1.50
C GLY A 764 31.24 1.53 2.51
N LYS A 765 32.52 1.55 2.13
CA LYS A 765 33.62 1.96 3.01
C LYS A 765 33.62 3.48 3.21
N LEU A 766 33.92 3.90 4.43
CA LEU A 766 34.11 5.30 4.76
C LEU A 766 35.30 5.88 3.98
N VAL A 767 35.10 6.97 3.26
CA VAL A 767 36.11 7.72 2.54
C VAL A 767 36.59 8.88 3.39
N TRP A 768 35.65 9.64 3.93
CA TRP A 768 35.90 10.69 4.90
C TRP A 768 34.63 10.93 5.74
N GLU A 769 34.84 11.54 6.89
CA GLU A 769 33.76 12.05 7.75
C GLU A 769 34.14 13.43 8.30
N ARG A 770 33.12 14.20 8.63
CA ARG A 770 33.26 15.50 9.28
C ARG A 770 32.23 15.66 10.37
N PRO A 771 32.61 16.01 11.58
CA PRO A 771 31.67 16.40 12.61
C PRO A 771 30.91 17.64 12.13
N ILE A 772 29.62 17.67 12.38
CA ILE A 772 28.78 18.83 12.07
C ILE A 772 28.01 19.23 13.31
N ASP A 773 27.77 20.54 13.44
CA ASP A 773 26.92 21.12 14.48
C ASP A 773 25.65 21.62 13.80
N THR A 774 24.56 20.93 14.09
CA THR A 774 23.24 21.28 13.57
C THR A 774 22.36 21.80 14.71
N VAL A 775 22.92 22.66 15.59
CA VAL A 775 22.25 23.21 16.74
C VAL A 775 20.84 23.69 16.40
N ASP A 776 19.96 23.43 17.35
CA ASP A 776 18.56 23.77 17.45
C ASP A 776 18.02 24.81 16.43
N GLY A 777 17.31 24.34 15.43
CA GLY A 777 16.52 25.18 14.54
C GLY A 777 17.21 25.68 13.27
N SER A 778 18.45 25.28 12.99
CA SER A 778 19.19 25.75 11.80
C SER A 778 18.98 24.92 10.54
N VAL A 779 18.23 23.81 10.59
CA VAL A 779 18.06 22.93 9.45
C VAL A 779 16.59 22.75 9.09
N VAL A 780 16.18 23.49 8.09
CA VAL A 780 14.91 23.25 7.39
C VAL A 780 15.23 22.30 6.24
N PHE A 781 14.79 21.06 6.35
CA PHE A 781 14.84 20.10 5.23
C PHE A 781 13.57 20.25 4.42
N TYR A 782 13.67 20.79 3.23
CA TYR A 782 12.65 20.74 2.20
C TYR A 782 13.12 19.82 1.09
#